data_fb032a7b71980ad57b84d4497043a987
#
_entry.id   fb032a7b71980ad57b84d4497043a987
#
_cell.length_a   1.000
_cell.length_b   1.000
_cell.length_c   1.000
_cell.angle_alpha   90.00
_cell.angle_beta   90.00
_cell.angle_gamma   90.00
#
_symmetry.space_group_name_H-M   'P 1'
#
loop_
_entity.id
_entity.type
_entity.pdbx_description
1 polymer ?
#
loop_
_entity_poly.entity_id
_entity_poly.type
_entity_poly.pdbx_seq_one_letter_code
_entity_poly.pdbx_strand_id
1 'polypeptide(L)'
;MPTAHKSESTVKFTWWLTASLLLALGGCGETSTDTSGAADPSTENTAAGYRRINDPNPEDPLDAHIFELDNGLQVFLTENHEEPRFYAEIAVRAGSKHDPADGTGLAHYLEHLLFKGNRNLGTLDYEAEKPHLDRIVELYEAHFQEVDPARRAEIYAEINTEAQLAAEYAVPNEIDKLYNGMGGSGLNAHTWYEETVYKVGLPANRLAQWAEIESDRFVDPVFRLFHTELETVYEEKNRTLDNGGRIIGTAVDELLYKVHPYGQQPTIGTVEHLKNPSLVYIQNYFDTNYVPNNMGIFISGDIDIEATINLIADKFGHWERKPVPEVGPWQEPPLQGAERRTVQYPGEEQVQLAFRTAPNGSADKEALILIDMILDNRTAGLINLNLNQQQLVSQAGSSPLFLNDFGSQSLYGVPKQDQTLEEVEQLLLDQLEIIKSGEFDEWIIPAIINDFLKSEKASLEFNTARVSMMRQAFIEGAQWDYHIAEIDRMEQLTKQDVVDVANKYFGDDYVAVYRVDAQHVVPEVEKPQIDPVTIDPTRQSEFASQILAMQVEEIDPTFVEMDSDYRIIEFAPGVDLYYAPNPLNDLFSFSVSVDVGTEANKQLGLAAALMDVAGTDSLSNEELQKEWYRMGTEFRFGAGENSSAFAVSGLDAQFENSVDLMMQLIRN
;
A
#
# COMPACT_ATOMS: atom_id res chain seq x y z
N MET A 1 -3.79 20.04 -28.83
CA MET A 1 -3.18 20.28 -27.54
C MET A 1 -4.31 20.56 -26.57
N PRO A 2 -4.66 19.69 -25.65
CA PRO A 2 -5.60 20.01 -24.58
C PRO A 2 -4.78 20.48 -23.37
N THR A 3 -5.17 21.61 -22.84
CA THR A 3 -4.64 22.27 -21.66
C THR A 3 -4.99 21.46 -20.42
N ALA A 4 -3.96 21.01 -19.72
CA ALA A 4 -4.12 20.42 -18.40
C ALA A 4 -4.47 21.53 -17.39
N HIS A 5 -5.65 21.46 -16.79
CA HIS A 5 -5.98 22.21 -15.58
C HIS A 5 -5.19 21.59 -14.41
N LYS A 6 -4.21 22.32 -13.90
CA LYS A 6 -3.65 22.09 -12.57
C LYS A 6 -4.64 22.67 -11.55
N SER A 7 -5.14 21.82 -10.66
CA SER A 7 -5.87 22.28 -9.48
C SER A 7 -4.85 22.81 -8.46
N GLU A 8 -4.82 24.11 -8.25
CA GLU A 8 -4.11 24.73 -7.13
C GLU A 8 -4.97 24.57 -5.85
N SER A 9 -4.46 23.82 -4.89
CA SER A 9 -5.05 23.75 -3.56
C SER A 9 -4.62 24.96 -2.74
N THR A 10 -5.54 25.89 -2.53
CA THR A 10 -5.35 27.03 -1.61
C THR A 10 -5.69 26.58 -0.20
N VAL A 11 -4.85 26.88 0.75
CA VAL A 11 -4.90 26.39 2.15
C VAL A 11 -5.37 27.49 3.11
N LYS A 12 -6.06 27.11 4.19
CA LYS A 12 -6.91 28.01 4.98
C LYS A 12 -6.78 27.79 6.50
N PHE A 13 -7.01 28.80 7.37
CA PHE A 13 -6.55 28.89 8.76
C PHE A 13 -7.60 29.29 9.83
N THR A 14 -7.56 28.76 11.10
CA THR A 14 -8.40 29.17 12.25
C THR A 14 -7.71 29.42 13.59
N TRP A 15 -8.14 30.43 14.30
CA TRP A 15 -7.89 30.67 15.71
C TRP A 15 -9.14 30.44 16.58
N TRP A 16 -9.03 29.71 17.69
CA TRP A 16 -9.92 29.83 18.82
C TRP A 16 -9.13 29.77 20.13
N LEU A 17 -9.27 30.87 20.92
CA LEU A 17 -8.91 30.94 22.33
C LEU A 17 -10.17 30.66 23.15
N THR A 18 -10.23 29.57 23.89
CA THR A 18 -11.23 29.37 24.94
C THR A 18 -10.56 29.33 26.31
N ALA A 19 -10.87 30.30 27.09
CA ALA A 19 -10.52 30.39 28.52
C ALA A 19 -11.44 29.43 29.30
N SER A 20 -10.85 28.45 29.99
CA SER A 20 -11.56 27.59 30.94
C SER A 20 -11.72 28.24 32.27
N LEU A 21 -12.94 28.35 32.76
CA LEU A 21 -13.26 28.75 34.13
C LEU A 21 -13.74 27.53 34.93
N LEU A 22 -12.96 27.13 35.93
CA LEU A 22 -13.30 26.13 36.94
C LEU A 22 -14.43 26.63 37.87
N LEU A 23 -15.40 25.77 38.11
CA LEU A 23 -16.21 25.83 39.34
C LEU A 23 -16.56 24.41 39.81
N ALA A 24 -15.93 24.05 40.92
CA ALA A 24 -16.28 22.90 41.72
C ALA A 24 -17.43 23.23 42.69
N LEU A 25 -18.40 22.32 42.84
CA LEU A 25 -19.20 22.19 44.06
C LEU A 25 -19.72 20.75 44.17
N GLY A 26 -19.42 20.15 45.28
CA GLY A 26 -19.81 18.81 45.65
C GLY A 26 -21.24 18.69 46.19
N GLY A 27 -21.70 17.46 46.29
CA GLY A 27 -22.93 17.06 46.95
C GLY A 27 -23.00 15.53 47.10
N CYS A 28 -22.89 15.07 48.33
CA CYS A 28 -23.14 13.71 48.78
C CYS A 28 -24.64 13.34 48.72
N GLY A 29 -24.97 12.08 48.44
CA GLY A 29 -26.31 11.55 48.62
C GLY A 29 -26.46 10.08 48.24
N GLU A 30 -26.25 9.23 49.21
CA GLU A 30 -26.87 7.98 49.58
C GLU A 30 -27.28 6.90 48.54
N THR A 31 -26.78 5.72 48.81
CA THR A 31 -27.01 4.36 48.39
C THR A 31 -28.46 3.93 48.22
N SER A 32 -28.75 3.27 47.12
CA SER A 32 -29.70 2.16 47.05
C SER A 32 -29.17 1.05 46.14
N THR A 33 -28.93 -0.09 46.74
CA THR A 33 -28.63 -1.35 46.09
C THR A 33 -29.85 -1.83 45.32
N ASP A 34 -29.70 -1.93 43.98
CA ASP A 34 -30.56 -2.77 43.19
C ASP A 34 -29.69 -3.67 42.29
N THR A 35 -29.76 -4.96 42.57
CA THR A 35 -29.12 -6.03 41.81
C THR A 35 -29.90 -6.27 40.53
N SER A 36 -29.50 -5.65 39.44
CA SER A 36 -29.88 -6.11 38.12
C SER A 36 -28.64 -6.70 37.44
N GLY A 37 -28.76 -7.95 37.04
CA GLY A 37 -27.70 -8.74 36.49
C GLY A 37 -27.06 -8.04 35.26
N ALA A 38 -25.76 -8.03 35.24
CA ALA A 38 -24.98 -7.71 34.07
C ALA A 38 -25.37 -8.72 32.99
N ALA A 39 -25.98 -8.25 31.92
CA ALA A 39 -26.13 -9.02 30.70
C ALA A 39 -24.71 -9.25 30.14
N ASP A 40 -24.38 -10.51 29.93
CA ASP A 40 -23.21 -10.95 29.20
C ASP A 40 -23.30 -10.36 27.77
N PRO A 41 -22.31 -9.57 27.28
CA PRO A 41 -22.36 -8.99 25.94
C PRO A 41 -22.19 -10.02 24.81
N SER A 42 -22.17 -11.33 25.13
CA SER A 42 -21.94 -12.41 24.16
C SER A 42 -23.18 -13.04 23.56
N THR A 43 -24.38 -12.47 23.74
CA THR A 43 -25.62 -13.00 23.10
C THR A 43 -26.04 -12.10 21.96
N GLU A 44 -25.32 -12.16 20.84
CA GLU A 44 -25.69 -11.43 19.65
C GLU A 44 -26.32 -12.27 18.57
N ASN A 45 -27.32 -11.70 18.11
CA ASN A 45 -28.08 -11.76 16.86
C ASN A 45 -27.61 -12.75 15.78
N THR A 46 -27.67 -14.04 16.08
CA THR A 46 -27.48 -15.13 15.10
C THR A 46 -28.58 -15.20 14.02
N ALA A 47 -29.55 -14.28 14.04
CA ALA A 47 -30.57 -14.17 13.01
C ALA A 47 -30.12 -13.35 11.78
N ALA A 48 -29.03 -12.58 11.88
CA ALA A 48 -28.55 -11.68 10.82
C ALA A 48 -27.45 -12.29 9.96
N GLY A 49 -26.92 -13.48 10.29
CA GLY A 49 -25.83 -14.11 9.52
C GLY A 49 -24.42 -13.53 9.75
N TYR A 50 -24.26 -12.65 10.74
CA TYR A 50 -22.97 -12.07 11.12
C TYR A 50 -22.92 -11.69 12.61
N ARG A 51 -21.71 -11.44 13.12
CA ARG A 51 -21.46 -10.90 14.48
C ARG A 51 -20.37 -9.85 14.43
N ARG A 52 -20.42 -8.84 15.27
CA ARG A 52 -19.31 -7.92 15.50
C ARG A 52 -18.21 -8.63 16.30
N ILE A 53 -16.95 -8.44 15.94
CA ILE A 53 -15.79 -9.12 16.54
C ILE A 53 -14.79 -8.19 17.22
N ASN A 54 -14.96 -6.87 17.13
CA ASN A 54 -14.22 -5.91 17.91
C ASN A 54 -15.12 -5.16 18.89
N ASP A 55 -14.58 -4.81 20.06
CA ASP A 55 -15.25 -3.91 21.01
C ASP A 55 -15.09 -2.45 20.53
N PRO A 56 -16.07 -1.57 20.83
CA PRO A 56 -15.92 -0.13 20.59
C PRO A 56 -14.71 0.42 21.38
N ASN A 57 -13.80 1.07 20.69
CA ASN A 57 -12.60 1.67 21.29
C ASN A 57 -12.59 3.19 21.01
N PRO A 58 -12.75 4.07 22.02
CA PRO A 58 -12.74 5.51 21.81
C PRO A 58 -11.38 6.06 21.29
N GLU A 59 -10.30 5.27 21.42
CA GLU A 59 -8.95 5.61 20.95
C GLU A 59 -8.70 5.12 19.52
N ASP A 60 -9.66 4.40 18.92
CA ASP A 60 -9.56 3.95 17.53
C ASP A 60 -9.69 5.16 16.57
N PRO A 61 -8.64 5.50 15.81
CA PRO A 61 -8.68 6.67 14.93
C PRO A 61 -9.64 6.50 13.75
N LEU A 62 -10.12 5.28 13.48
CA LEU A 62 -11.03 4.97 12.39
C LEU A 62 -12.47 4.75 12.86
N ASP A 63 -12.71 4.57 14.16
CA ASP A 63 -13.97 4.00 14.68
C ASP A 63 -14.40 2.78 13.86
N ALA A 64 -13.47 1.84 13.71
CA ALA A 64 -13.66 0.69 12.84
C ALA A 64 -14.69 -0.28 13.40
N HIS A 65 -15.59 -0.73 12.54
CA HIS A 65 -16.56 -1.78 12.83
C HIS A 65 -16.15 -3.05 12.12
N ILE A 66 -15.77 -4.07 12.90
CA ILE A 66 -15.25 -5.33 12.36
C ILE A 66 -16.27 -6.44 12.62
N PHE A 67 -16.68 -7.11 11.56
CA PHE A 67 -17.68 -8.18 11.60
C PHE A 67 -17.09 -9.48 11.03
N GLU A 68 -17.64 -10.59 11.48
CA GLU A 68 -17.43 -11.91 10.89
C GLU A 68 -18.78 -12.50 10.48
N LEU A 69 -18.90 -12.87 9.21
CA LEU A 69 -20.08 -13.59 8.72
C LEU A 69 -20.05 -15.06 9.18
N ASP A 70 -21.21 -15.75 9.17
CA ASP A 70 -21.32 -17.16 9.57
C ASP A 70 -20.41 -18.09 8.75
N ASN A 71 -20.07 -17.71 7.50
CA ASN A 71 -19.13 -18.43 6.65
C ASN A 71 -17.64 -18.09 6.92
N GLY A 72 -17.35 -17.18 7.86
CA GLY A 72 -16.01 -16.81 8.28
C GLY A 72 -15.40 -15.65 7.51
N LEU A 73 -16.12 -15.01 6.58
CA LEU A 73 -15.67 -13.79 5.90
C LEU A 73 -15.62 -12.65 6.90
N GLN A 74 -14.49 -11.96 6.97
CA GLN A 74 -14.33 -10.78 7.81
C GLN A 74 -14.64 -9.51 7.03
N VAL A 75 -15.34 -8.57 7.66
CA VAL A 75 -15.76 -7.31 7.05
C VAL A 75 -15.36 -6.16 7.96
N PHE A 76 -14.57 -5.23 7.42
CA PHE A 76 -14.05 -4.06 8.11
C PHE A 76 -14.67 -2.81 7.49
N LEU A 77 -15.38 -2.04 8.29
CA LEU A 77 -16.11 -0.84 7.85
C LEU A 77 -15.71 0.37 8.68
N THR A 78 -15.55 1.52 8.04
CA THR A 78 -15.40 2.82 8.71
C THR A 78 -16.08 3.91 7.89
N GLU A 79 -16.81 4.80 8.56
CA GLU A 79 -17.50 5.93 7.94
C GLU A 79 -16.53 7.09 7.68
N ASN A 80 -16.68 7.73 6.55
CA ASN A 80 -16.01 8.99 6.20
C ASN A 80 -16.86 9.73 5.18
N HIS A 81 -17.58 10.76 5.63
CA HIS A 81 -18.57 11.51 4.85
C HIS A 81 -18.02 12.76 4.17
N GLU A 82 -16.68 12.92 4.07
CA GLU A 82 -16.06 14.09 3.44
C GLU A 82 -16.30 14.16 1.92
N GLU A 83 -16.45 13.02 1.29
CA GLU A 83 -16.80 12.90 -0.13
C GLU A 83 -17.93 11.89 -0.30
N PRO A 84 -18.89 12.10 -1.23
CA PRO A 84 -19.99 11.15 -1.49
C PRO A 84 -19.51 9.92 -2.26
N ARG A 85 -18.45 9.31 -1.78
CA ARG A 85 -17.76 8.16 -2.38
C ARG A 85 -17.36 7.17 -1.31
N PHE A 86 -17.18 5.92 -1.70
CA PHE A 86 -16.49 4.92 -0.89
C PHE A 86 -15.31 4.32 -1.68
N TYR A 87 -14.37 3.78 -0.94
CA TYR A 87 -13.28 2.97 -1.46
C TYR A 87 -13.38 1.58 -0.83
N ALA A 88 -13.30 0.54 -1.66
CA ALA A 88 -13.43 -0.84 -1.24
C ALA A 88 -12.26 -1.69 -1.70
N GLU A 89 -11.81 -2.58 -0.83
CA GLU A 89 -10.88 -3.67 -1.16
C GLU A 89 -11.48 -5.02 -0.76
N ILE A 90 -11.18 -6.04 -1.56
CA ILE A 90 -11.35 -7.45 -1.20
C ILE A 90 -9.96 -8.06 -1.19
N ALA A 91 -9.52 -8.55 -0.04
CA ALA A 91 -8.21 -9.16 0.12
C ALA A 91 -8.31 -10.64 0.44
N VAL A 92 -7.38 -11.41 -0.10
CA VAL A 92 -7.17 -12.83 0.18
C VAL A 92 -5.85 -12.98 0.91
N ARG A 93 -5.80 -13.73 2.02
CA ARG A 93 -4.55 -14.07 2.74
C ARG A 93 -3.77 -15.14 1.99
N ALA A 94 -3.50 -14.88 0.73
CA ALA A 94 -2.71 -15.75 -0.14
C ALA A 94 -2.06 -14.92 -1.24
N GLY A 95 -0.78 -15.14 -1.43
CA GLY A 95 0.05 -14.53 -2.46
C GLY A 95 1.09 -15.54 -2.94
N SER A 96 2.21 -15.08 -3.50
CA SER A 96 3.22 -15.94 -4.09
C SER A 96 3.87 -16.93 -3.11
N LYS A 97 3.83 -16.67 -1.81
CA LYS A 97 4.26 -17.63 -0.78
C LYS A 97 3.47 -18.95 -0.85
N HIS A 98 2.24 -18.91 -1.36
CA HIS A 98 1.33 -20.04 -1.45
C HIS A 98 1.39 -20.76 -2.82
N ASP A 99 2.20 -20.26 -3.75
CA ASP A 99 2.43 -20.95 -5.01
C ASP A 99 3.10 -22.31 -4.77
N PRO A 100 2.78 -23.35 -5.54
CA PRO A 100 3.57 -24.58 -5.49
C PRO A 100 4.99 -24.32 -6.02
N ALA A 101 5.99 -24.99 -5.43
CA ALA A 101 7.40 -24.77 -5.78
C ALA A 101 7.73 -25.07 -7.25
N ASP A 102 6.95 -25.93 -7.91
CA ASP A 102 7.05 -26.29 -9.32
C ASP A 102 6.10 -25.53 -10.26
N GLY A 103 5.46 -24.46 -9.73
CA GLY A 103 4.49 -23.64 -10.46
C GLY A 103 4.39 -22.23 -9.89
N THR A 104 5.48 -21.47 -9.85
CA THR A 104 5.49 -20.11 -9.31
C THR A 104 4.82 -19.10 -10.25
N GLY A 105 4.26 -18.03 -9.68
CA GLY A 105 3.54 -16.96 -10.40
C GLY A 105 2.05 -17.22 -10.56
N LEU A 106 1.51 -18.28 -9.93
CA LEU A 106 0.09 -18.63 -10.06
C LEU A 106 -0.83 -17.61 -9.37
N ALA A 107 -0.43 -17.12 -8.19
CA ALA A 107 -1.18 -16.10 -7.47
C ALA A 107 -1.38 -14.84 -8.33
N HIS A 108 -0.30 -14.34 -8.92
CA HIS A 108 -0.32 -13.17 -9.78
C HIS A 108 -1.10 -13.42 -11.09
N TYR A 109 -0.93 -14.59 -11.68
CA TYR A 109 -1.66 -14.91 -12.89
C TYR A 109 -3.17 -15.06 -12.65
N LEU A 110 -3.56 -15.68 -11.53
CA LEU A 110 -4.97 -15.76 -11.12
C LEU A 110 -5.58 -14.36 -10.89
N GLU A 111 -4.80 -13.41 -10.34
CA GLU A 111 -5.22 -12.02 -10.20
C GLU A 111 -5.71 -11.46 -11.54
N HIS A 112 -4.91 -11.60 -12.62
CA HIS A 112 -5.28 -11.17 -13.97
C HIS A 112 -6.54 -11.88 -14.50
N LEU A 113 -6.65 -13.20 -14.25
CA LEU A 113 -7.77 -13.99 -14.75
C LEU A 113 -9.10 -13.63 -14.10
N LEU A 114 -9.10 -13.19 -12.85
CA LEU A 114 -10.32 -12.75 -12.16
C LEU A 114 -10.94 -11.46 -12.73
N PHE A 115 -10.24 -10.72 -13.59
CA PHE A 115 -10.81 -9.64 -14.39
C PHE A 115 -11.53 -10.12 -15.65
N LYS A 116 -11.47 -11.41 -15.97
CA LYS A 116 -12.11 -11.98 -17.18
C LYS A 116 -13.56 -12.43 -16.93
N GLY A 117 -14.02 -12.33 -15.68
CA GLY A 117 -15.37 -12.64 -15.25
C GLY A 117 -15.60 -14.10 -14.90
N ASN A 118 -16.85 -14.50 -14.90
CA ASN A 118 -17.32 -15.81 -14.49
C ASN A 118 -18.37 -16.36 -15.46
N ARG A 119 -19.31 -17.20 -14.99
CA ARG A 119 -20.39 -17.76 -15.83
C ARG A 119 -21.39 -16.72 -16.31
N ASN A 120 -21.55 -15.60 -15.58
CA ASN A 120 -22.56 -14.57 -15.85
C ASN A 120 -21.93 -13.34 -16.50
N LEU A 121 -20.71 -12.98 -16.08
CA LEU A 121 -19.98 -11.79 -16.46
C LEU A 121 -18.82 -12.15 -17.42
N GLY A 122 -18.62 -11.39 -18.49
CA GLY A 122 -17.53 -11.60 -19.45
C GLY A 122 -17.90 -12.55 -20.59
N THR A 123 -19.16 -12.95 -20.73
CA THR A 123 -19.63 -13.88 -21.78
C THR A 123 -21.01 -13.47 -22.29
N LEU A 124 -21.27 -13.79 -23.56
CA LEU A 124 -22.60 -13.67 -24.18
C LEU A 124 -23.44 -14.93 -23.96
N ASP A 125 -22.80 -16.10 -23.90
CA ASP A 125 -23.45 -17.40 -23.73
C ASP A 125 -22.44 -18.41 -23.17
N TYR A 126 -22.45 -18.59 -21.85
CA TYR A 126 -21.52 -19.48 -21.17
C TYR A 126 -21.70 -20.97 -21.56
N GLU A 127 -22.95 -21.41 -21.78
CA GLU A 127 -23.21 -22.82 -22.12
C GLU A 127 -22.64 -23.18 -23.50
N ALA A 128 -22.64 -22.22 -24.43
CA ALA A 128 -22.02 -22.39 -25.73
C ALA A 128 -20.50 -22.21 -25.70
N GLU A 129 -19.96 -21.35 -24.80
CA GLU A 129 -18.53 -21.13 -24.60
C GLU A 129 -17.82 -22.32 -23.90
N LYS A 130 -18.49 -22.91 -22.91
CA LYS A 130 -17.95 -23.91 -21.99
C LYS A 130 -17.24 -25.10 -22.66
N PRO A 131 -17.78 -25.75 -23.72
CA PRO A 131 -17.09 -26.86 -24.37
C PRO A 131 -15.69 -26.51 -24.90
N HIS A 132 -15.53 -25.28 -25.40
CA HIS A 132 -14.24 -24.77 -25.89
C HIS A 132 -13.27 -24.50 -24.72
N LEU A 133 -13.77 -23.93 -23.63
CA LEU A 133 -12.97 -23.69 -22.42
C LEU A 133 -12.52 -25.01 -21.79
N ASP A 134 -13.39 -26.00 -21.66
CA ASP A 134 -13.03 -27.32 -21.16
C ASP A 134 -11.92 -27.96 -22.04
N ARG A 135 -12.05 -27.82 -23.37
CA ARG A 135 -11.03 -28.32 -24.30
C ARG A 135 -9.70 -27.57 -24.15
N ILE A 136 -9.73 -26.26 -23.93
CA ILE A 136 -8.52 -25.47 -23.67
C ILE A 136 -7.81 -25.96 -22.41
N VAL A 137 -8.54 -26.25 -21.32
CA VAL A 137 -7.96 -26.83 -20.10
C VAL A 137 -7.27 -28.17 -20.40
N GLU A 138 -7.94 -29.09 -21.09
CA GLU A 138 -7.35 -30.40 -21.49
C GLU A 138 -6.06 -30.23 -22.31
N LEU A 139 -6.05 -29.29 -23.24
CA LEU A 139 -4.91 -29.04 -24.10
C LEU A 139 -3.73 -28.42 -23.35
N TYR A 140 -3.99 -27.44 -22.42
CA TYR A 140 -2.93 -26.91 -21.60
C TYR A 140 -2.33 -27.94 -20.65
N GLU A 141 -3.12 -28.86 -20.09
CA GLU A 141 -2.61 -29.94 -19.26
C GLU A 141 -1.81 -30.98 -20.12
N ALA A 142 -2.25 -31.28 -21.34
CA ALA A 142 -1.47 -32.07 -22.25
C ALA A 142 -0.15 -31.40 -22.64
N HIS A 143 -0.16 -30.10 -22.88
CA HIS A 143 1.03 -29.29 -23.13
C HIS A 143 1.97 -29.25 -21.91
N PHE A 144 1.43 -29.13 -20.71
CA PHE A 144 2.19 -29.13 -19.45
C PHE A 144 2.97 -30.43 -19.26
N GLN A 145 2.38 -31.56 -19.59
CA GLN A 145 2.97 -32.88 -19.42
C GLN A 145 3.90 -33.30 -20.59
N GLU A 146 3.80 -32.64 -21.76
CA GLU A 146 4.56 -32.99 -22.96
C GLU A 146 6.00 -32.44 -22.88
N VAL A 147 6.98 -33.27 -23.27
CA VAL A 147 8.40 -32.89 -23.25
C VAL A 147 8.99 -32.77 -24.69
N ASP A 148 8.31 -33.28 -25.71
CA ASP A 148 8.74 -33.16 -27.10
C ASP A 148 8.35 -31.76 -27.65
N PRO A 149 9.33 -30.93 -28.05
CA PRO A 149 9.02 -29.58 -28.52
C PRO A 149 8.12 -29.53 -29.77
N ALA A 150 8.24 -30.52 -30.68
CA ALA A 150 7.42 -30.54 -31.88
C ALA A 150 5.96 -30.88 -31.53
N ARG A 151 5.75 -31.82 -30.63
CA ARG A 151 4.42 -32.17 -30.14
C ARG A 151 3.81 -31.05 -29.32
N ARG A 152 4.60 -30.34 -28.48
CA ARG A 152 4.14 -29.13 -27.77
C ARG A 152 3.64 -28.06 -28.74
N ALA A 153 4.37 -27.82 -29.84
CA ALA A 153 3.95 -26.86 -30.86
C ALA A 153 2.63 -27.26 -31.55
N GLU A 154 2.42 -28.55 -31.81
CA GLU A 154 1.16 -29.04 -32.34
C GLU A 154 0.00 -28.83 -31.38
N ILE A 155 0.17 -29.19 -30.11
CA ILE A 155 -0.84 -28.94 -29.06
C ILE A 155 -1.15 -27.44 -28.93
N TYR A 156 -0.13 -26.58 -29.02
CA TYR A 156 -0.34 -25.15 -28.95
C TYR A 156 -1.13 -24.59 -30.13
N ALA A 157 -0.97 -25.15 -31.32
CA ALA A 157 -1.80 -24.81 -32.50
C ALA A 157 -3.27 -25.20 -32.28
N GLU A 158 -3.53 -26.35 -31.60
CA GLU A 158 -4.90 -26.71 -31.19
C GLU A 158 -5.46 -25.72 -30.16
N ILE A 159 -4.65 -25.32 -29.17
CA ILE A 159 -5.04 -24.26 -28.16
C ILE A 159 -5.45 -23.00 -28.89
N ASN A 160 -4.66 -22.51 -29.85
CA ASN A 160 -5.01 -21.31 -30.62
C ASN A 160 -6.36 -21.43 -31.31
N THR A 161 -6.63 -22.62 -31.89
CA THR A 161 -7.92 -22.86 -32.57
C THR A 161 -9.10 -22.82 -31.62
N GLU A 162 -9.02 -23.52 -30.50
CA GLU A 162 -10.10 -23.51 -29.49
C GLU A 162 -10.28 -22.14 -28.84
N ALA A 163 -9.19 -21.41 -28.61
CA ALA A 163 -9.22 -20.05 -28.09
C ALA A 163 -9.97 -19.06 -29.02
N GLN A 164 -9.81 -19.21 -30.35
CA GLN A 164 -10.59 -18.41 -31.31
C GLN A 164 -12.07 -18.75 -31.24
N LEU A 165 -12.44 -20.02 -31.07
CA LEU A 165 -13.85 -20.44 -30.97
C LEU A 165 -14.48 -19.96 -29.63
N ALA A 166 -13.77 -20.10 -28.52
CA ALA A 166 -14.22 -19.56 -27.22
C ALA A 166 -14.43 -18.04 -27.27
N ALA A 167 -13.53 -17.32 -27.95
CA ALA A 167 -13.59 -15.86 -28.06
C ALA A 167 -14.81 -15.34 -28.84
N GLU A 168 -15.51 -16.18 -29.60
CA GLU A 168 -16.78 -15.81 -30.23
C GLU A 168 -17.86 -15.43 -29.20
N TYR A 169 -17.73 -15.95 -27.97
CA TYR A 169 -18.66 -15.70 -26.86
C TYR A 169 -18.14 -14.66 -25.87
N ALA A 170 -16.83 -14.43 -25.80
CA ALA A 170 -16.22 -13.58 -24.81
C ALA A 170 -16.61 -12.09 -24.95
N VAL A 171 -16.76 -11.42 -23.80
CA VAL A 171 -16.92 -9.97 -23.68
C VAL A 171 -15.66 -9.39 -23.01
N PRO A 172 -14.79 -8.71 -23.77
CA PRO A 172 -13.52 -8.27 -23.24
C PRO A 172 -13.66 -7.08 -22.32
N ASN A 173 -12.88 -7.06 -21.22
CA ASN A 173 -12.76 -5.95 -20.26
C ASN A 173 -14.13 -5.47 -19.73
N GLU A 174 -15.06 -6.38 -19.48
CA GLU A 174 -16.42 -6.01 -19.09
C GLU A 174 -16.47 -5.41 -17.68
N ILE A 175 -15.64 -5.89 -16.75
CA ILE A 175 -15.52 -5.33 -15.40
C ILE A 175 -15.08 -3.86 -15.46
N ASP A 176 -14.05 -3.55 -16.26
CA ASP A 176 -13.58 -2.17 -16.45
C ASP A 176 -14.68 -1.26 -17.00
N LYS A 177 -15.43 -1.76 -18.01
CA LYS A 177 -16.54 -1.01 -18.59
C LYS A 177 -17.64 -0.74 -17.59
N LEU A 178 -18.02 -1.74 -16.78
CA LEU A 178 -19.02 -1.60 -15.73
C LEU A 178 -18.62 -0.55 -14.72
N TYR A 179 -17.44 -0.67 -14.13
CA TYR A 179 -16.99 0.26 -13.11
C TYR A 179 -16.80 1.67 -13.65
N ASN A 180 -16.19 1.83 -14.83
CA ASN A 180 -16.09 3.14 -15.49
C ASN A 180 -17.47 3.75 -15.77
N GLY A 181 -18.43 2.94 -16.22
CA GLY A 181 -19.82 3.37 -16.49
C GLY A 181 -20.57 3.81 -15.22
N MET A 182 -20.19 3.32 -14.06
CA MET A 182 -20.74 3.68 -12.75
C MET A 182 -20.00 4.83 -12.05
N GLY A 183 -19.00 5.43 -12.69
CA GLY A 183 -18.18 6.50 -12.10
C GLY A 183 -17.06 5.96 -11.19
N GLY A 184 -16.63 4.73 -11.44
CA GLY A 184 -15.52 4.10 -10.74
C GLY A 184 -14.17 4.74 -11.04
N SER A 185 -13.27 4.69 -10.09
CA SER A 185 -11.89 5.16 -10.21
C SER A 185 -10.93 4.20 -9.51
N GLY A 186 -9.71 4.11 -10.01
CA GLY A 186 -8.66 3.31 -9.38
C GLY A 186 -8.95 1.80 -9.34
N LEU A 187 -9.80 1.28 -10.27
CA LEU A 187 -9.96 -0.16 -10.42
C LEU A 187 -8.61 -0.79 -10.72
N ASN A 188 -8.18 -1.66 -9.82
CA ASN A 188 -6.89 -2.33 -9.91
C ASN A 188 -6.86 -3.57 -9.01
N ALA A 189 -5.79 -4.35 -9.11
CA ALA A 189 -5.45 -5.38 -8.15
C ALA A 189 -3.93 -5.40 -7.93
N HIS A 190 -3.48 -6.15 -6.95
CA HIS A 190 -2.07 -6.49 -6.79
C HIS A 190 -1.91 -7.81 -6.04
N THR A 191 -0.84 -8.48 -6.35
CA THR A 191 -0.38 -9.67 -5.64
C THR A 191 0.99 -9.41 -5.04
N TRP A 192 1.18 -9.84 -3.79
CA TRP A 192 2.47 -9.81 -3.13
C TRP A 192 2.78 -11.18 -2.50
N TYR A 193 3.69 -11.25 -1.55
CA TYR A 193 4.08 -12.53 -0.93
C TYR A 193 2.92 -13.21 -0.20
N GLU A 194 2.10 -12.45 0.54
CA GLU A 194 1.10 -12.96 1.49
C GLU A 194 -0.32 -12.52 1.19
N GLU A 195 -0.53 -11.69 0.18
CA GLU A 195 -1.84 -11.15 -0.16
C GLU A 195 -2.06 -11.07 -1.67
N THR A 196 -3.34 -11.16 -2.05
CA THR A 196 -3.87 -10.72 -3.34
C THR A 196 -5.07 -9.82 -3.07
N VAL A 197 -5.08 -8.62 -3.62
CA VAL A 197 -6.05 -7.56 -3.28
C VAL A 197 -6.69 -6.99 -4.53
N TYR A 198 -8.01 -6.86 -4.54
CA TYR A 198 -8.83 -6.25 -5.59
C TYR A 198 -9.47 -4.98 -5.05
N LYS A 199 -9.38 -3.87 -5.77
CA LYS A 199 -9.71 -2.55 -5.24
C LYS A 199 -10.38 -1.63 -6.26
N VAL A 200 -11.31 -0.80 -5.76
CA VAL A 200 -12.01 0.21 -6.56
C VAL A 200 -12.59 1.32 -5.67
N GLY A 201 -12.60 2.55 -6.18
CA GLY A 201 -13.35 3.67 -5.60
C GLY A 201 -14.61 3.96 -6.42
N LEU A 202 -15.76 4.13 -5.77
CA LEU A 202 -17.05 4.33 -6.40
C LEU A 202 -17.85 5.48 -5.73
N PRO A 203 -18.80 6.10 -6.42
CA PRO A 203 -19.80 6.94 -5.77
C PRO A 203 -20.61 6.15 -4.72
N ALA A 204 -20.96 6.78 -3.60
CA ALA A 204 -21.63 6.14 -2.46
C ALA A 204 -22.91 5.39 -2.84
N ASN A 205 -23.69 5.93 -3.79
CA ASN A 205 -24.92 5.34 -4.31
C ASN A 205 -24.71 4.07 -5.17
N ARG A 206 -23.46 3.60 -5.35
CA ARG A 206 -23.12 2.41 -6.16
C ARG A 206 -22.78 1.17 -5.31
N LEU A 207 -22.88 1.26 -4.00
CA LEU A 207 -22.50 0.17 -3.09
C LEU A 207 -23.25 -1.14 -3.37
N ALA A 208 -24.56 -1.06 -3.65
CA ALA A 208 -25.37 -2.24 -3.97
C ALA A 208 -24.94 -2.90 -5.29
N GLN A 209 -24.59 -2.11 -6.31
CA GLN A 209 -24.10 -2.63 -7.58
C GLN A 209 -22.69 -3.27 -7.42
N TRP A 210 -21.83 -2.64 -6.62
CA TRP A 210 -20.53 -3.21 -6.26
C TRP A 210 -20.67 -4.56 -5.56
N ALA A 211 -21.54 -4.64 -4.56
CA ALA A 211 -21.77 -5.89 -3.82
C ALA A 211 -22.30 -7.02 -4.73
N GLU A 212 -23.18 -6.69 -5.68
CA GLU A 212 -23.70 -7.66 -6.66
C GLU A 212 -22.58 -8.17 -7.60
N ILE A 213 -21.73 -7.28 -8.12
CA ILE A 213 -20.62 -7.64 -9.01
C ILE A 213 -19.60 -8.51 -8.26
N GLU A 214 -19.12 -8.03 -7.09
CA GLU A 214 -18.03 -8.70 -6.40
C GLU A 214 -18.47 -10.02 -5.75
N SER A 215 -19.72 -10.12 -5.27
CA SER A 215 -20.23 -11.38 -4.71
C SER A 215 -20.37 -12.50 -5.75
N ASP A 216 -20.61 -12.15 -7.02
CA ASP A 216 -20.68 -13.09 -8.14
C ASP A 216 -19.29 -13.39 -8.73
N ARG A 217 -18.41 -12.39 -8.81
CA ARG A 217 -17.08 -12.46 -9.44
C ARG A 217 -16.18 -13.52 -8.80
N PHE A 218 -16.21 -13.68 -7.47
CA PHE A 218 -15.38 -14.63 -6.72
C PHE A 218 -16.02 -16.01 -6.56
N VAL A 219 -17.16 -16.26 -7.22
CA VAL A 219 -17.79 -17.57 -7.28
C VAL A 219 -17.62 -18.13 -8.68
N ASP A 220 -17.08 -19.32 -8.83
CA ASP A 220 -16.92 -20.02 -10.12
C ASP A 220 -16.26 -19.15 -11.24
N PRO A 221 -15.05 -18.58 -11.03
CA PRO A 221 -14.38 -17.79 -12.05
C PRO A 221 -14.14 -18.63 -13.32
N VAL A 222 -14.18 -17.97 -14.46
CA VAL A 222 -13.95 -18.61 -15.74
C VAL A 222 -12.68 -18.02 -16.39
N PHE A 223 -11.67 -18.86 -16.58
CA PHE A 223 -10.35 -18.45 -17.09
C PHE A 223 -10.37 -18.28 -18.62
N ARG A 224 -11.22 -17.40 -19.09
CA ARG A 224 -11.31 -17.08 -20.52
C ARG A 224 -10.17 -16.18 -20.98
N LEU A 225 -9.87 -16.20 -22.27
CA LEU A 225 -8.78 -15.42 -22.88
C LEU A 225 -7.41 -15.70 -22.25
N PHE A 226 -7.23 -16.86 -21.65
CA PHE A 226 -6.05 -17.26 -20.90
C PHE A 226 -4.74 -17.00 -21.66
N HIS A 227 -4.66 -17.40 -22.91
CA HIS A 227 -3.45 -17.24 -23.73
C HIS A 227 -3.11 -15.76 -24.00
N THR A 228 -4.12 -14.88 -24.07
CA THR A 228 -3.92 -13.44 -24.23
C THR A 228 -3.34 -12.83 -22.96
N GLU A 229 -3.84 -13.26 -21.79
CA GLU A 229 -3.28 -12.83 -20.51
C GLU A 229 -1.88 -13.37 -20.28
N LEU A 230 -1.60 -14.58 -20.73
CA LEU A 230 -0.24 -15.13 -20.69
C LEU A 230 0.75 -14.25 -21.45
N GLU A 231 0.36 -13.68 -22.58
CA GLU A 231 1.17 -12.72 -23.32
C GLU A 231 1.44 -11.46 -22.50
N THR A 232 0.43 -10.92 -21.80
CA THR A 232 0.57 -9.77 -20.91
C THR A 232 1.57 -10.04 -19.79
N VAL A 233 1.44 -11.19 -19.09
CA VAL A 233 2.35 -11.59 -18.01
C VAL A 233 3.78 -11.81 -18.52
N TYR A 234 3.96 -12.33 -19.75
CA TYR A 234 5.29 -12.43 -20.37
C TYR A 234 5.93 -11.05 -20.59
N GLU A 235 5.16 -10.06 -21.06
CA GLU A 235 5.68 -8.70 -21.23
C GLU A 235 6.05 -8.07 -19.88
N GLU A 236 5.25 -8.28 -18.86
CA GLU A 236 5.56 -7.84 -17.51
C GLU A 236 6.82 -8.52 -16.97
N LYS A 237 6.98 -9.83 -17.18
CA LYS A 237 8.19 -10.54 -16.80
C LYS A 237 9.41 -9.97 -17.52
N ASN A 238 9.32 -9.75 -18.83
CA ASN A 238 10.41 -9.16 -19.61
C ASN A 238 10.80 -7.77 -19.06
N ARG A 239 9.83 -6.94 -18.67
CA ARG A 239 10.09 -5.65 -18.02
C ARG A 239 10.80 -5.80 -16.66
N THR A 240 10.46 -6.82 -15.88
CA THR A 240 11.17 -7.07 -14.62
C THR A 240 12.60 -7.54 -14.83
N LEU A 241 12.86 -8.33 -15.87
CA LEU A 241 14.21 -8.77 -16.24
C LEU A 241 15.09 -7.63 -16.79
N ASP A 242 14.47 -6.57 -17.30
CA ASP A 242 15.15 -5.35 -17.77
C ASP A 242 15.00 -4.20 -16.75
N ASN A 243 15.16 -4.51 -15.45
CA ASN A 243 15.09 -3.53 -14.37
C ASN A 243 16.19 -3.78 -13.34
N GLY A 244 17.16 -2.88 -13.25
CA GLY A 244 18.31 -3.03 -12.36
C GLY A 244 17.96 -3.14 -10.87
N GLY A 245 16.92 -2.43 -10.40
CA GLY A 245 16.43 -2.53 -9.02
C GLY A 245 15.81 -3.90 -8.73
N ARG A 246 15.07 -4.46 -9.68
CA ARG A 246 14.50 -5.81 -9.54
C ARG A 246 15.57 -6.90 -9.54
N ILE A 247 16.62 -6.74 -10.36
CA ILE A 247 17.73 -7.71 -10.42
C ILE A 247 18.48 -7.75 -9.10
N ILE A 248 18.79 -6.58 -8.51
CA ILE A 248 19.48 -6.52 -7.22
C ILE A 248 18.58 -7.04 -6.08
N GLY A 249 17.30 -6.64 -6.06
CA GLY A 249 16.33 -7.12 -5.06
C GLY A 249 16.15 -8.64 -5.10
N THR A 250 15.95 -9.23 -6.28
CA THR A 250 15.87 -10.69 -6.44
C THR A 250 17.14 -11.40 -5.91
N ALA A 251 18.32 -10.87 -6.21
CA ALA A 251 19.56 -11.44 -5.72
C ALA A 251 19.72 -11.33 -4.20
N VAL A 252 19.21 -10.26 -3.59
CA VAL A 252 19.13 -10.09 -2.12
C VAL A 252 18.19 -11.13 -1.53
N ASP A 253 16.96 -11.25 -2.05
CA ASP A 253 15.95 -12.17 -1.53
C ASP A 253 16.42 -13.64 -1.61
N GLU A 254 17.03 -14.06 -2.74
CA GLU A 254 17.59 -15.40 -2.92
C GLU A 254 18.73 -15.74 -1.94
N LEU A 255 19.55 -14.76 -1.57
CA LEU A 255 20.61 -14.96 -0.59
C LEU A 255 20.09 -14.95 0.84
N LEU A 256 19.13 -14.06 1.11
CA LEU A 256 18.55 -13.87 2.43
C LEU A 256 17.63 -15.04 2.82
N TYR A 257 16.85 -15.56 1.85
CA TYR A 257 15.86 -16.62 2.04
C TYR A 257 16.13 -17.80 1.09
N LYS A 258 17.04 -18.69 1.53
CA LYS A 258 17.55 -19.82 0.70
C LYS A 258 16.57 -20.98 0.55
N VAL A 259 15.59 -21.07 1.45
CA VAL A 259 14.59 -22.15 1.52
C VAL A 259 13.18 -21.58 1.50
N HIS A 260 13.00 -20.41 2.12
CA HIS A 260 11.68 -19.78 2.25
C HIS A 260 11.17 -19.25 0.90
N PRO A 261 9.86 -19.35 0.61
CA PRO A 261 9.23 -18.80 -0.59
C PRO A 261 9.55 -17.32 -0.89
N TYR A 262 9.81 -16.49 0.11
CA TYR A 262 10.16 -15.08 -0.11
C TYR A 262 11.39 -14.90 -1.01
N GLY A 263 12.36 -15.82 -0.96
CA GLY A 263 13.51 -15.80 -1.85
C GLY A 263 13.42 -16.77 -3.02
N GLN A 264 12.53 -17.78 -2.96
CA GLN A 264 12.48 -18.88 -3.92
C GLN A 264 11.29 -18.80 -4.88
N GLN A 265 10.25 -18.05 -4.54
CA GLN A 265 9.02 -17.93 -5.29
C GLN A 265 8.73 -16.47 -5.66
N PRO A 266 9.34 -15.94 -6.73
CA PRO A 266 9.10 -14.58 -7.16
C PRO A 266 7.63 -14.41 -7.57
N THR A 267 6.99 -13.33 -7.13
CA THR A 267 5.55 -13.07 -7.33
C THR A 267 5.13 -13.18 -8.80
N ILE A 268 5.94 -12.69 -9.73
CA ILE A 268 5.66 -12.80 -11.17
C ILE A 268 5.98 -14.18 -11.74
N GLY A 269 6.49 -15.11 -10.93
CA GLY A 269 6.93 -16.43 -11.36
C GLY A 269 8.31 -16.47 -12.03
N THR A 270 8.84 -17.69 -12.20
CA THR A 270 10.06 -17.91 -12.96
C THR A 270 9.76 -17.98 -14.46
N VAL A 271 10.75 -17.69 -15.31
CA VAL A 271 10.63 -17.82 -16.78
C VAL A 271 10.20 -19.23 -17.20
N GLU A 272 10.72 -20.24 -16.51
CA GLU A 272 10.44 -21.64 -16.81
C GLU A 272 8.97 -22.00 -16.52
N HIS A 273 8.45 -21.60 -15.36
CA HIS A 273 7.07 -21.89 -14.99
C HIS A 273 6.07 -21.11 -15.85
N LEU A 274 6.36 -19.87 -16.20
CA LEU A 274 5.50 -19.08 -17.09
C LEU A 274 5.43 -19.67 -18.51
N LYS A 275 6.51 -20.32 -19.00
CA LYS A 275 6.49 -21.02 -20.30
C LYS A 275 5.65 -22.28 -20.31
N ASN A 276 5.29 -22.80 -19.16
CA ASN A 276 4.57 -24.06 -19.01
C ASN A 276 3.47 -23.98 -17.94
N PRO A 277 2.46 -23.10 -18.12
CA PRO A 277 1.39 -22.94 -17.13
C PRO A 277 0.44 -24.14 -17.10
N SER A 278 -0.06 -24.49 -15.92
CA SER A 278 -1.15 -25.44 -15.71
C SER A 278 -2.41 -24.71 -15.24
N LEU A 279 -3.49 -24.84 -16.00
CA LEU A 279 -4.80 -24.31 -15.63
C LEU A 279 -5.40 -25.05 -14.44
N VAL A 280 -5.07 -26.33 -14.28
CA VAL A 280 -5.49 -27.13 -13.11
C VAL A 280 -4.80 -26.61 -11.84
N TYR A 281 -3.51 -26.23 -11.91
CA TYR A 281 -2.83 -25.61 -10.75
C TYR A 281 -3.46 -24.29 -10.37
N ILE A 282 -3.80 -23.43 -11.32
CA ILE A 282 -4.49 -22.16 -11.08
C ILE A 282 -5.85 -22.39 -10.45
N GLN A 283 -6.64 -23.35 -10.97
CA GLN A 283 -7.95 -23.71 -10.38
C GLN A 283 -7.79 -24.22 -8.95
N ASN A 284 -6.81 -25.10 -8.71
CA ASN A 284 -6.55 -25.63 -7.37
C ASN A 284 -6.10 -24.52 -6.41
N TYR A 285 -5.31 -23.55 -6.89
CA TYR A 285 -4.92 -22.39 -6.08
C TYR A 285 -6.14 -21.55 -5.67
N PHE A 286 -7.03 -21.29 -6.63
CA PHE A 286 -8.30 -20.60 -6.38
C PHE A 286 -9.17 -21.37 -5.37
N ASP A 287 -9.46 -22.62 -5.64
CA ASP A 287 -10.34 -23.46 -4.81
C ASP A 287 -9.85 -23.63 -3.37
N THR A 288 -8.53 -23.49 -3.16
CA THR A 288 -7.88 -23.64 -1.86
C THR A 288 -7.85 -22.34 -1.09
N ASN A 289 -7.52 -21.22 -1.74
CA ASN A 289 -7.21 -19.97 -1.07
C ASN A 289 -8.34 -18.93 -1.11
N TYR A 290 -9.19 -18.94 -2.16
CA TYR A 290 -10.27 -17.97 -2.34
C TYR A 290 -11.55 -18.50 -1.69
N VAL A 291 -11.50 -18.57 -0.38
CA VAL A 291 -12.62 -19.05 0.47
C VAL A 291 -12.93 -17.99 1.54
N PRO A 292 -14.19 -17.80 1.94
CA PRO A 292 -14.60 -16.67 2.77
C PRO A 292 -13.81 -16.55 4.08
N ASN A 293 -13.46 -17.67 4.71
CA ASN A 293 -12.66 -17.67 5.93
C ASN A 293 -11.16 -17.42 5.74
N ASN A 294 -10.72 -17.13 4.51
CA ASN A 294 -9.38 -16.66 4.15
C ASN A 294 -9.42 -15.27 3.48
N MET A 295 -10.60 -14.65 3.43
CA MET A 295 -10.83 -13.38 2.74
C MET A 295 -11.36 -12.32 3.68
N GLY A 296 -11.11 -11.05 3.33
CA GLY A 296 -11.65 -9.87 4.02
C GLY A 296 -12.19 -8.85 3.04
N ILE A 297 -13.24 -8.15 3.46
CA ILE A 297 -13.82 -6.98 2.76
C ILE A 297 -13.52 -5.76 3.61
N PHE A 298 -13.01 -4.71 3.00
CA PHE A 298 -12.61 -3.46 3.64
C PHE A 298 -13.26 -2.30 2.92
N ILE A 299 -14.04 -1.49 3.62
CA ILE A 299 -14.74 -0.34 3.03
C ILE A 299 -14.59 0.89 3.93
N SER A 300 -14.22 2.00 3.32
CA SER A 300 -14.23 3.32 3.94
C SER A 300 -14.90 4.33 3.02
N GLY A 301 -15.72 5.20 3.56
CA GLY A 301 -16.33 6.29 2.81
C GLY A 301 -17.73 6.67 3.32
N ASP A 302 -18.48 7.31 2.44
CA ASP A 302 -19.86 7.74 2.71
C ASP A 302 -20.81 6.54 2.64
N ILE A 303 -20.81 5.78 3.72
CA ILE A 303 -21.61 4.56 3.94
C ILE A 303 -22.34 4.63 5.28
N ASP A 304 -23.41 3.87 5.43
CA ASP A 304 -24.03 3.54 6.71
C ASP A 304 -23.60 2.12 7.12
N ILE A 305 -23.04 1.99 8.30
CA ILE A 305 -22.46 0.70 8.77
C ILE A 305 -23.50 -0.42 8.80
N GLU A 306 -24.70 -0.16 9.36
CA GLU A 306 -25.73 -1.19 9.54
C GLU A 306 -26.31 -1.63 8.19
N ALA A 307 -26.61 -0.68 7.31
CA ALA A 307 -27.09 -1.00 5.96
C ALA A 307 -26.02 -1.74 5.15
N THR A 308 -24.76 -1.35 5.28
CA THR A 308 -23.64 -1.95 4.54
C THR A 308 -23.37 -3.39 4.99
N ILE A 309 -23.31 -3.67 6.30
CA ILE A 309 -23.08 -5.04 6.76
C ILE A 309 -24.26 -5.97 6.43
N ASN A 310 -25.50 -5.47 6.51
CA ASN A 310 -26.68 -6.24 6.10
C ASN A 310 -26.62 -6.58 4.59
N LEU A 311 -26.24 -5.63 3.74
CA LEU A 311 -26.06 -5.86 2.31
C LEU A 311 -24.97 -6.89 2.03
N ILE A 312 -23.81 -6.77 2.70
CA ILE A 312 -22.70 -7.72 2.54
C ILE A 312 -23.12 -9.12 3.02
N ALA A 313 -23.80 -9.24 4.15
CA ALA A 313 -24.27 -10.53 4.63
C ALA A 313 -25.28 -11.19 3.67
N ASP A 314 -26.19 -10.40 3.06
CA ASP A 314 -27.12 -10.88 2.02
C ASP A 314 -26.39 -11.40 0.78
N LYS A 315 -25.40 -10.64 0.29
CA LYS A 315 -24.71 -10.93 -0.97
C LYS A 315 -23.61 -11.96 -0.85
N PHE A 316 -22.81 -11.93 0.21
CA PHE A 316 -21.63 -12.78 0.38
C PHE A 316 -21.84 -13.96 1.32
N GLY A 317 -22.94 -14.01 2.06
CA GLY A 317 -23.24 -15.07 3.03
C GLY A 317 -23.40 -16.48 2.42
N HIS A 318 -23.65 -16.57 1.12
CA HIS A 318 -23.78 -17.85 0.40
C HIS A 318 -22.42 -18.49 0.04
N TRP A 319 -21.30 -17.76 0.17
CA TRP A 319 -19.97 -18.32 -0.10
C TRP A 319 -19.66 -19.48 0.83
N GLU A 320 -19.08 -20.56 0.28
CA GLU A 320 -18.84 -21.78 1.01
C GLU A 320 -17.53 -21.75 1.80
N ARG A 321 -17.61 -21.86 3.13
CA ARG A 321 -16.44 -22.02 4.00
C ARG A 321 -15.73 -23.34 3.72
N LYS A 322 -14.40 -23.32 3.54
CA LYS A 322 -13.56 -24.51 3.34
C LYS A 322 -12.33 -24.46 4.27
N PRO A 323 -11.71 -25.62 4.57
CA PRO A 323 -10.43 -25.64 5.26
C PRO A 323 -9.35 -24.93 4.43
N VAL A 324 -8.58 -24.04 5.07
CA VAL A 324 -7.38 -23.41 4.47
C VAL A 324 -6.17 -24.20 4.98
N PRO A 325 -5.36 -24.81 4.09
CA PRO A 325 -4.16 -25.51 4.51
C PRO A 325 -3.13 -24.54 5.10
N GLU A 326 -2.52 -24.93 6.20
CA GLU A 326 -1.32 -24.23 6.68
C GLU A 326 -0.15 -24.51 5.73
N VAL A 327 0.60 -23.47 5.37
CA VAL A 327 1.83 -23.57 4.58
C VAL A 327 3.06 -23.37 5.50
N GLY A 328 4.12 -24.15 5.31
CA GLY A 328 5.28 -24.15 6.19
C GLY A 328 5.23 -25.24 7.27
N PRO A 329 5.96 -25.12 8.41
CA PRO A 329 6.96 -24.08 8.65
C PRO A 329 8.24 -24.28 7.83
N TRP A 330 8.89 -23.18 7.46
CA TRP A 330 10.20 -23.21 6.82
C TRP A 330 11.30 -22.92 7.83
N GLN A 331 12.45 -23.59 7.67
CA GLN A 331 13.64 -23.35 8.49
C GLN A 331 14.74 -22.80 7.60
N GLU A 332 14.92 -21.49 7.69
CA GLU A 332 16.03 -20.83 7.01
C GLU A 332 17.36 -21.13 7.71
N PRO A 333 18.39 -21.56 6.98
CA PRO A 333 19.71 -21.70 7.57
C PRO A 333 20.22 -20.32 8.01
N PRO A 334 20.99 -20.27 9.13
CA PRO A 334 21.65 -19.04 9.54
C PRO A 334 22.67 -18.63 8.47
N LEU A 335 22.82 -17.32 8.27
CA LEU A 335 23.92 -16.77 7.50
C LEU A 335 25.24 -17.02 8.26
N GLN A 336 26.34 -17.12 7.57
CA GLN A 336 27.66 -17.37 8.15
C GLN A 336 28.63 -16.27 7.70
N GLY A 337 28.59 -15.14 8.37
CA GLY A 337 29.27 -13.93 7.95
C GLY A 337 28.59 -13.25 6.74
N ALA A 338 29.25 -12.26 6.19
CA ALA A 338 28.76 -11.53 5.02
C ALA A 338 28.78 -12.38 3.73
N GLU A 339 27.62 -12.65 3.18
CA GLU A 339 27.48 -13.35 1.90
C GLU A 339 27.34 -12.34 0.76
N ARG A 340 28.26 -12.38 -0.21
CA ARG A 340 28.32 -11.38 -1.29
C ARG A 340 28.02 -11.97 -2.66
N ARG A 341 27.28 -11.20 -3.48
CA ARG A 341 26.99 -11.52 -4.88
C ARG A 341 27.18 -10.27 -5.75
N THR A 342 27.72 -10.46 -6.94
CA THR A 342 27.77 -9.39 -7.95
C THR A 342 26.77 -9.67 -9.05
N VAL A 343 25.94 -8.68 -9.38
CA VAL A 343 25.03 -8.68 -10.52
C VAL A 343 25.47 -7.63 -11.54
N GLN A 344 25.22 -7.90 -12.81
CA GLN A 344 25.60 -7.01 -13.92
C GLN A 344 24.35 -6.32 -14.48
N TYR A 345 24.38 -4.99 -14.56
CA TYR A 345 23.32 -4.22 -15.22
C TYR A 345 23.89 -2.85 -15.64
N PRO A 346 23.58 -2.34 -16.85
CA PRO A 346 24.08 -1.04 -17.29
C PRO A 346 23.60 0.12 -16.44
N GLY A 347 24.46 1.11 -16.23
CA GLY A 347 24.15 2.35 -15.52
C GLY A 347 24.82 2.46 -14.17
N GLU A 348 24.23 3.21 -13.24
CA GLU A 348 24.84 3.50 -11.93
C GLU A 348 25.13 2.24 -11.14
N GLU A 349 26.35 2.13 -10.62
CA GLU A 349 26.70 1.08 -9.67
C GLU A 349 25.98 1.28 -8.33
N GLN A 350 25.70 0.20 -7.62
CA GLN A 350 25.01 0.25 -6.34
C GLN A 350 25.38 -0.94 -5.48
N VAL A 351 25.51 -0.74 -4.18
CA VAL A 351 25.52 -1.82 -3.20
C VAL A 351 24.20 -1.83 -2.44
N GLN A 352 23.67 -3.02 -2.18
CA GLN A 352 22.55 -3.24 -1.28
C GLN A 352 22.92 -4.28 -0.24
N LEU A 353 22.80 -3.89 1.02
CA LEU A 353 22.95 -4.76 2.19
C LEU A 353 21.55 -5.18 2.66
N ALA A 354 21.43 -6.38 3.20
CA ALA A 354 20.20 -6.79 3.88
C ALA A 354 20.50 -7.72 5.07
N PHE A 355 19.82 -7.45 6.16
CA PHE A 355 19.84 -8.23 7.38
C PHE A 355 18.48 -8.90 7.57
N ARG A 356 18.46 -10.17 7.98
CA ARG A 356 17.21 -10.84 8.35
C ARG A 356 16.80 -10.37 9.75
N THR A 357 15.57 -9.91 9.88
CA THR A 357 15.04 -9.35 11.12
C THR A 357 13.79 -10.10 11.60
N ALA A 358 13.12 -9.56 12.61
CA ALA A 358 11.91 -10.11 13.18
C ALA A 358 10.72 -10.04 12.21
N PRO A 359 9.81 -11.02 12.27
CA PRO A 359 8.54 -10.96 11.54
C PRO A 359 7.53 -10.01 12.19
N ASN A 360 6.39 -9.80 11.51
CA ASN A 360 5.19 -9.21 12.08
C ASN A 360 4.81 -9.87 13.41
N GLY A 361 4.22 -9.10 14.33
CA GLY A 361 3.81 -9.59 15.65
C GLY A 361 4.97 -9.88 16.61
N SER A 362 6.22 -9.65 16.24
CA SER A 362 7.36 -9.73 17.16
C SER A 362 7.43 -8.49 18.05
N ALA A 363 7.84 -8.69 19.32
CA ALA A 363 8.09 -7.60 20.25
C ALA A 363 9.25 -6.67 19.85
N ASP A 364 10.07 -7.05 18.88
CA ASP A 364 11.18 -6.25 18.38
C ASP A 364 10.79 -5.35 17.18
N LYS A 365 9.56 -5.50 16.63
CA LYS A 365 9.12 -4.80 15.41
C LYS A 365 9.22 -3.29 15.57
N GLU A 366 8.65 -2.74 16.63
CA GLU A 366 8.61 -1.31 16.87
C GLU A 366 10.01 -0.72 17.03
N ALA A 367 10.91 -1.44 17.72
CA ALA A 367 12.30 -1.01 17.85
C ALA A 367 13.05 -1.05 16.50
N LEU A 368 12.77 -2.03 15.64
CA LEU A 368 13.33 -2.08 14.28
C LEU A 368 12.80 -0.94 13.40
N ILE A 369 11.54 -0.56 13.53
CA ILE A 369 10.98 0.62 12.86
C ILE A 369 11.70 1.89 13.32
N LEU A 370 11.89 2.06 14.63
CA LEU A 370 12.64 3.21 15.18
C LEU A 370 14.09 3.22 14.68
N ILE A 371 14.76 2.07 14.59
CA ILE A 371 16.12 1.95 14.05
C ILE A 371 16.17 2.45 12.60
N ASP A 372 15.22 2.02 11.76
CA ASP A 372 15.16 2.49 10.36
C ASP A 372 14.98 4.01 10.27
N MET A 373 14.08 4.57 11.07
CA MET A 373 13.86 6.01 11.10
C MET A 373 15.03 6.80 11.68
N ILE A 374 15.81 6.22 12.59
CA ILE A 374 17.09 6.81 13.06
C ILE A 374 18.13 6.76 11.94
N LEU A 375 18.15 5.68 11.13
CA LEU A 375 19.03 5.59 9.95
C LEU A 375 18.61 6.56 8.86
N ASP A 376 17.35 6.51 8.44
CA ASP A 376 16.87 7.28 7.29
C ASP A 376 15.41 7.74 7.49
N ASN A 377 15.23 8.96 7.93
CA ASN A 377 13.93 9.65 7.92
C ASN A 377 13.89 10.81 6.90
N ARG A 378 14.83 10.81 5.95
CA ARG A 378 14.99 11.82 4.87
C ARG A 378 15.35 13.22 5.34
N THR A 379 15.31 13.53 6.63
CA THR A 379 15.56 14.86 7.20
C THR A 379 16.74 14.84 8.15
N ALA A 380 16.61 14.17 9.29
CA ALA A 380 17.57 14.15 10.39
C ALA A 380 18.14 12.76 10.69
N GLY A 381 17.91 11.78 9.81
CA GLY A 381 18.46 10.44 9.92
C GLY A 381 19.98 10.41 9.68
N LEU A 382 20.67 9.44 10.28
CA LEU A 382 22.12 9.30 10.21
C LEU A 382 22.64 9.20 8.78
N ILE A 383 21.98 8.43 7.92
CA ILE A 383 22.35 8.29 6.50
C ILE A 383 22.25 9.64 5.78
N ASN A 384 21.16 10.38 6.04
CA ASN A 384 21.01 11.69 5.40
C ASN A 384 22.06 12.67 5.89
N LEU A 385 22.26 12.82 7.20
CA LEU A 385 23.18 13.80 7.77
C LEU A 385 24.65 13.46 7.50
N ASN A 386 25.04 12.18 7.68
CA ASN A 386 26.43 11.77 7.63
C ASN A 386 26.90 11.39 6.23
N LEU A 387 26.01 10.90 5.35
CA LEU A 387 26.39 10.40 4.03
C LEU A 387 25.92 11.31 2.91
N ASN A 388 24.60 11.57 2.82
CA ASN A 388 24.01 12.31 1.70
C ASN A 388 24.39 13.81 1.75
N GLN A 389 24.16 14.48 2.88
CA GLN A 389 24.48 15.91 3.03
C GLN A 389 25.99 16.17 3.01
N GLN A 390 26.80 15.28 3.60
CA GLN A 390 28.26 15.36 3.53
C GLN A 390 28.82 14.96 2.16
N GLN A 391 27.94 14.52 1.26
CA GLN A 391 28.33 14.04 -0.08
C GLN A 391 29.42 12.96 -0.02
N LEU A 392 29.36 12.06 0.96
CA LEU A 392 30.27 10.91 1.06
C LEU A 392 29.88 9.79 0.09
N VAL A 393 28.65 9.78 -0.37
CA VAL A 393 28.09 8.92 -1.42
C VAL A 393 27.31 9.78 -2.42
N SER A 394 26.91 9.23 -3.56
CA SER A 394 25.97 9.91 -4.46
C SER A 394 24.56 9.91 -3.88
N GLN A 395 24.15 8.77 -3.34
CA GLN A 395 22.86 8.56 -2.65
C GLN A 395 22.98 7.36 -1.73
N ALA A 396 22.30 7.40 -0.59
CA ALA A 396 22.11 6.25 0.28
C ALA A 396 20.76 6.33 1.01
N GLY A 397 20.26 5.19 1.46
CA GLY A 397 19.02 5.09 2.22
C GLY A 397 18.86 3.73 2.88
N SER A 398 17.80 3.59 3.68
CA SER A 398 17.42 2.34 4.31
C SER A 398 15.91 2.10 4.22
N SER A 399 15.49 0.85 4.41
CA SER A 399 14.08 0.49 4.50
C SER A 399 13.91 -0.85 5.22
N PRO A 400 12.94 -0.96 6.15
CA PRO A 400 12.53 -2.21 6.77
C PRO A 400 11.47 -2.90 5.92
N LEU A 401 11.37 -4.21 6.08
CA LEU A 401 10.26 -5.02 5.57
C LEU A 401 9.84 -5.99 6.65
N PHE A 402 8.55 -6.02 6.96
CA PHE A 402 7.97 -6.97 7.90
C PHE A 402 6.93 -7.83 7.19
N LEU A 403 7.15 -9.14 7.23
CA LEU A 403 6.23 -10.16 6.72
C LEU A 403 5.92 -11.15 7.86
N ASN A 404 4.95 -12.05 7.66
CA ASN A 404 4.47 -12.89 8.74
C ASN A 404 5.46 -13.98 9.21
N ASP A 405 6.41 -14.38 8.36
CA ASP A 405 7.40 -15.41 8.73
C ASP A 405 8.77 -14.83 9.06
N PHE A 406 9.18 -13.77 8.37
CA PHE A 406 10.48 -13.09 8.54
C PHE A 406 10.34 -11.60 8.19
N GLY A 407 11.21 -10.79 8.79
CA GLY A 407 11.47 -9.42 8.37
C GLY A 407 12.86 -9.28 7.74
N SER A 408 13.12 -8.11 7.18
CA SER A 408 14.45 -7.70 6.75
C SER A 408 14.65 -6.20 6.93
N GLN A 409 15.92 -5.81 7.13
CA GLN A 409 16.37 -4.43 7.06
C GLN A 409 17.32 -4.31 5.89
N SER A 410 16.99 -3.47 4.92
CA SER A 410 17.85 -3.18 3.77
C SER A 410 18.48 -1.81 3.90
N LEU A 411 19.76 -1.70 3.47
CA LEU A 411 20.46 -0.45 3.27
C LEU A 411 21.01 -0.42 1.85
N TYR A 412 20.95 0.70 1.16
CA TYR A 412 21.55 0.83 -0.16
C TYR A 412 22.44 2.06 -0.25
N GLY A 413 23.44 1.99 -1.15
CA GLY A 413 24.30 3.13 -1.45
C GLY A 413 24.77 3.12 -2.90
N VAL A 414 24.82 4.32 -3.47
CA VAL A 414 25.30 4.61 -4.83
C VAL A 414 26.64 5.33 -4.69
N PRO A 415 27.73 4.80 -5.27
CA PRO A 415 29.05 5.40 -5.15
C PRO A 415 29.15 6.72 -5.90
N LYS A 416 30.10 7.56 -5.47
CA LYS A 416 30.59 8.68 -6.28
C LYS A 416 31.59 8.19 -7.32
N GLN A 417 31.94 9.09 -8.22
CA GLN A 417 33.01 8.83 -9.18
C GLN A 417 34.30 8.38 -8.45
N ASP A 418 34.91 7.31 -8.92
CA ASP A 418 36.16 6.73 -8.40
C ASP A 418 36.04 6.12 -6.98
N GLN A 419 34.84 5.95 -6.44
CA GLN A 419 34.56 5.28 -5.17
C GLN A 419 34.20 3.81 -5.41
N THR A 420 34.70 2.89 -4.58
CA THR A 420 34.37 1.47 -4.69
C THR A 420 33.07 1.12 -3.97
N LEU A 421 32.43 0.01 -4.36
CA LEU A 421 31.24 -0.48 -3.70
C LEU A 421 31.53 -0.96 -2.27
N GLU A 422 32.73 -1.48 -2.02
CA GLU A 422 33.20 -1.87 -0.69
C GLU A 422 33.38 -0.66 0.25
N GLU A 423 33.84 0.48 -0.26
CA GLU A 423 33.91 1.72 0.52
C GLU A 423 32.50 2.20 0.91
N VAL A 424 31.52 2.09 0.00
CA VAL A 424 30.13 2.45 0.28
C VAL A 424 29.50 1.46 1.28
N GLU A 425 29.74 0.15 1.12
CA GLU A 425 29.33 -0.87 2.09
C GLU A 425 29.80 -0.51 3.50
N GLN A 426 31.10 -0.15 3.66
CA GLN A 426 31.65 0.21 4.97
C GLN A 426 30.98 1.46 5.56
N LEU A 427 30.72 2.49 4.74
CA LEU A 427 30.04 3.71 5.17
C LEU A 427 28.62 3.43 5.68
N LEU A 428 27.91 2.49 5.07
CA LEU A 428 26.58 2.06 5.53
C LEU A 428 26.66 1.29 6.85
N LEU A 429 27.62 0.35 6.97
CA LEU A 429 27.83 -0.40 8.19
C LEU A 429 28.25 0.50 9.36
N ASP A 430 29.04 1.53 9.11
CA ASP A 430 29.45 2.51 10.12
C ASP A 430 28.23 3.25 10.73
N GLN A 431 27.13 3.46 9.95
CA GLN A 431 25.90 4.06 10.50
C GLN A 431 25.19 3.11 11.46
N LEU A 432 25.21 1.81 11.21
CA LEU A 432 24.69 0.80 12.14
C LEU A 432 25.50 0.75 13.44
N GLU A 433 26.83 0.87 13.37
CA GLU A 433 27.69 0.92 14.56
C GLU A 433 27.40 2.13 15.45
N ILE A 434 27.03 3.29 14.87
CA ILE A 434 26.59 4.47 15.63
C ILE A 434 25.33 4.13 16.48
N ILE A 435 24.36 3.41 15.90
CA ILE A 435 23.15 2.98 16.64
C ILE A 435 23.50 1.95 17.70
N LYS A 436 24.30 0.93 17.37
CA LYS A 436 24.73 -0.15 18.28
C LYS A 436 25.51 0.36 19.47
N SER A 437 26.31 1.42 19.28
CA SER A 437 27.06 2.07 20.37
C SER A 437 26.21 3.07 21.15
N GLY A 438 25.03 3.42 20.67
CA GLY A 438 24.17 4.45 21.26
C GLY A 438 24.70 5.87 21.06
N GLU A 439 25.52 6.11 20.03
CA GLU A 439 26.07 7.44 19.71
C GLU A 439 25.11 8.28 18.88
N PHE A 440 23.83 8.28 19.21
CA PHE A 440 22.80 9.14 18.63
C PHE A 440 22.05 9.90 19.72
N ASP A 441 21.46 11.04 19.36
CA ASP A 441 20.78 11.92 20.32
C ASP A 441 19.43 11.32 20.76
N GLU A 442 19.11 11.41 22.06
CA GLU A 442 17.84 10.90 22.63
C GLU A 442 16.59 11.61 22.09
N TRP A 443 16.72 12.90 21.65
CA TRP A 443 15.58 13.65 21.14
C TRP A 443 15.00 13.07 19.84
N ILE A 444 15.76 12.23 19.12
CA ILE A 444 15.32 11.70 17.82
C ILE A 444 14.10 10.75 17.96
N ILE A 445 14.04 9.97 19.04
CA ILE A 445 12.94 9.01 19.25
C ILE A 445 11.58 9.73 19.38
N PRO A 446 11.39 10.71 20.31
CA PRO A 446 10.12 11.44 20.35
C PRO A 446 9.84 12.26 19.08
N ALA A 447 10.85 12.70 18.34
CA ALA A 447 10.65 13.35 17.06
C ALA A 447 10.12 12.41 15.99
N ILE A 448 10.63 11.18 15.93
CA ILE A 448 10.11 10.12 15.05
C ILE A 448 8.65 9.80 15.39
N ILE A 449 8.30 9.68 16.65
CA ILE A 449 6.93 9.42 17.11
C ILE A 449 5.99 10.56 16.67
N ASN A 450 6.39 11.82 16.85
CA ASN A 450 5.63 12.96 16.36
C ASN A 450 5.44 12.93 14.83
N ASP A 451 6.43 12.49 14.09
CA ASP A 451 6.35 12.36 12.64
C ASP A 451 5.41 11.23 12.21
N PHE A 452 5.39 10.10 12.93
CA PHE A 452 4.40 9.05 12.73
C PHE A 452 2.98 9.51 13.04
N LEU A 453 2.75 10.16 14.19
CA LEU A 453 1.45 10.70 14.56
C LEU A 453 0.92 11.70 13.53
N LYS A 454 1.78 12.62 13.07
CA LYS A 454 1.44 13.56 12.00
C LYS A 454 1.07 12.84 10.71
N SER A 455 1.90 11.90 10.32
CA SER A 455 1.75 11.15 9.05
C SER A 455 0.51 10.27 9.06
N GLU A 456 0.21 9.60 10.18
CA GLU A 456 -1.01 8.82 10.36
C GLU A 456 -2.24 9.71 10.25
N LYS A 457 -2.33 10.81 11.03
CA LYS A 457 -3.44 11.75 10.96
C LYS A 457 -3.68 12.28 9.55
N ALA A 458 -2.62 12.65 8.84
CA ALA A 458 -2.73 13.13 7.46
C ALA A 458 -3.18 12.04 6.48
N SER A 459 -2.69 10.82 6.65
CA SER A 459 -3.04 9.70 5.76
C SER A 459 -4.49 9.25 5.95
N LEU A 460 -4.98 9.23 7.19
CA LEU A 460 -6.34 8.81 7.54
C LEU A 460 -7.45 9.80 7.10
N GLU A 461 -7.10 10.95 6.55
CA GLU A 461 -8.02 11.79 5.78
C GLU A 461 -8.54 11.09 4.52
N PHE A 462 -7.79 10.10 3.99
CA PHE A 462 -8.09 9.42 2.73
C PHE A 462 -8.66 8.01 2.96
N ASN A 463 -9.75 7.70 2.29
CA ASN A 463 -10.40 6.37 2.34
C ASN A 463 -9.43 5.23 1.98
N THR A 464 -8.50 5.46 1.06
CA THR A 464 -7.50 4.46 0.65
C THR A 464 -6.54 4.07 1.79
N ALA A 465 -6.11 5.02 2.61
CA ALA A 465 -5.23 4.75 3.75
C ALA A 465 -5.99 4.07 4.90
N ARG A 466 -7.24 4.49 5.17
CA ARG A 466 -8.12 3.86 6.16
C ARG A 466 -8.33 2.39 5.83
N VAL A 467 -8.67 2.08 4.58
CA VAL A 467 -8.83 0.70 4.09
C VAL A 467 -7.51 -0.07 4.14
N SER A 468 -6.38 0.56 3.77
CA SER A 468 -5.08 -0.10 3.81
C SER A 468 -4.66 -0.49 5.23
N MET A 469 -4.93 0.36 6.24
CA MET A 469 -4.66 0.07 7.65
C MET A 469 -5.47 -1.13 8.15
N MET A 470 -6.77 -1.17 7.84
CA MET A 470 -7.64 -2.30 8.19
C MET A 470 -7.20 -3.61 7.50
N ARG A 471 -6.85 -3.53 6.21
CA ARG A 471 -6.35 -4.69 5.45
C ARG A 471 -5.02 -5.20 6.00
N GLN A 472 -4.11 -4.30 6.36
CA GLN A 472 -2.81 -4.69 6.92
C GLN A 472 -3.00 -5.49 8.22
N ALA A 473 -3.83 -5.03 9.16
CA ALA A 473 -4.16 -5.78 10.37
C ALA A 473 -4.71 -7.18 10.06
N PHE A 474 -5.59 -7.28 9.05
CA PHE A 474 -6.12 -8.57 8.60
C PHE A 474 -5.02 -9.48 8.04
N ILE A 475 -4.17 -9.01 7.13
CA ILE A 475 -3.11 -9.83 6.52
C ILE A 475 -2.07 -10.28 7.55
N GLU A 476 -1.71 -9.40 8.49
CA GLU A 476 -0.82 -9.73 9.61
C GLU A 476 -1.45 -10.72 10.60
N GLY A 477 -2.77 -10.88 10.58
CA GLY A 477 -3.50 -11.66 11.57
C GLY A 477 -3.49 -11.01 12.96
N ALA A 478 -3.25 -9.71 13.02
CA ALA A 478 -3.20 -8.94 14.26
C ALA A 478 -4.60 -8.67 14.82
N GLN A 479 -4.71 -8.62 16.16
CA GLN A 479 -5.90 -8.07 16.80
C GLN A 479 -5.96 -6.56 16.52
N TRP A 480 -7.14 -6.02 16.23
CA TRP A 480 -7.31 -4.63 15.84
C TRP A 480 -6.73 -3.64 16.86
N ASP A 481 -7.10 -3.78 18.14
CA ASP A 481 -6.58 -2.91 19.21
C ASP A 481 -5.05 -2.98 19.35
N TYR A 482 -4.45 -4.14 19.09
CA TYR A 482 -2.99 -4.26 19.06
C TYR A 482 -2.40 -3.52 17.87
N HIS A 483 -3.03 -3.60 16.71
CA HIS A 483 -2.53 -2.96 15.48
C HIS A 483 -2.54 -1.43 15.59
N ILE A 484 -3.65 -0.84 16.01
CA ILE A 484 -3.77 0.63 16.14
C ILE A 484 -2.89 1.21 17.26
N ALA A 485 -2.50 0.43 18.27
CA ALA A 485 -1.63 0.85 19.35
C ALA A 485 -0.11 0.74 19.01
N GLU A 486 0.27 0.66 17.72
CA GLU A 486 1.68 0.51 17.32
C GLU A 486 2.51 1.73 17.74
N ILE A 487 2.02 2.95 17.53
CA ILE A 487 2.70 4.19 17.92
C ILE A 487 2.80 4.28 19.45
N ASP A 488 1.74 3.94 20.19
CA ASP A 488 1.76 3.92 21.66
C ASP A 488 2.82 2.95 22.21
N ARG A 489 3.01 1.80 21.55
CA ARG A 489 4.09 0.86 21.92
C ARG A 489 5.47 1.40 21.61
N MET A 490 5.63 2.16 20.50
CA MET A 490 6.89 2.85 20.20
C MET A 490 7.23 3.92 21.26
N GLU A 491 6.23 4.63 21.77
CA GLU A 491 6.41 5.64 22.84
C GLU A 491 6.97 5.06 24.14
N GLN A 492 6.74 3.77 24.39
CA GLN A 492 7.27 3.10 25.59
C GLN A 492 8.73 2.67 25.44
N LEU A 493 9.29 2.71 24.24
CA LEU A 493 10.67 2.27 23.99
C LEU A 493 11.68 3.32 24.41
N THR A 494 12.73 2.85 25.04
CA THR A 494 13.87 3.68 25.45
C THR A 494 14.99 3.59 24.39
N LYS A 495 15.93 4.53 24.44
CA LYS A 495 17.17 4.45 23.68
C LYS A 495 17.91 3.12 23.86
N GLN A 496 17.89 2.56 25.10
CA GLN A 496 18.56 1.29 25.38
C GLN A 496 17.88 0.12 24.69
N ASP A 497 16.54 0.11 24.58
CA ASP A 497 15.81 -0.93 23.85
C ASP A 497 16.18 -0.92 22.37
N VAL A 498 16.29 0.26 21.75
CA VAL A 498 16.77 0.43 20.36
C VAL A 498 18.19 -0.10 20.19
N VAL A 499 19.11 0.23 21.11
CA VAL A 499 20.50 -0.26 21.10
C VAL A 499 20.56 -1.77 21.24
N ASP A 500 19.79 -2.35 22.15
CA ASP A 500 19.78 -3.80 22.39
C ASP A 500 19.26 -4.57 21.17
N VAL A 501 18.20 -4.08 20.53
CA VAL A 501 17.65 -4.66 19.28
C VAL A 501 18.63 -4.49 18.11
N ALA A 502 19.29 -3.33 17.99
CA ALA A 502 20.31 -3.13 16.96
C ALA A 502 21.47 -4.13 17.11
N ASN A 503 21.96 -4.34 18.34
CA ASN A 503 23.00 -5.32 18.62
C ASN A 503 22.54 -6.78 18.40
N LYS A 504 21.24 -7.06 18.49
CA LYS A 504 20.68 -8.39 18.24
C LYS A 504 20.66 -8.75 16.76
N TYR A 505 20.32 -7.80 15.88
CA TYR A 505 20.06 -8.10 14.47
C TYR A 505 21.18 -7.68 13.52
N PHE A 506 21.97 -6.63 13.83
CA PHE A 506 22.96 -6.07 12.91
C PHE A 506 24.38 -6.49 13.28
N GLY A 507 24.61 -7.83 13.20
CA GLY A 507 25.95 -8.43 13.36
C GLY A 507 26.69 -8.57 12.03
N ASP A 508 27.64 -9.54 12.01
CA ASP A 508 28.43 -9.85 10.81
C ASP A 508 27.68 -10.72 9.79
N ASP A 509 26.48 -11.22 10.15
CA ASP A 509 25.67 -12.13 9.37
C ASP A 509 24.66 -11.34 8.51
N TYR A 510 25.06 -10.97 7.28
CA TYR A 510 24.24 -10.21 6.33
C TYR A 510 24.51 -10.63 4.88
N VAL A 511 23.69 -10.17 3.96
CA VAL A 511 23.94 -10.30 2.52
C VAL A 511 24.30 -8.95 1.92
N ALA A 512 25.20 -8.95 0.93
CA ALA A 512 25.58 -7.77 0.17
C ALA A 512 25.54 -8.08 -1.32
N VAL A 513 24.74 -7.34 -2.06
CA VAL A 513 24.64 -7.47 -3.51
C VAL A 513 25.21 -6.22 -4.17
N TYR A 514 26.20 -6.43 -5.02
CA TYR A 514 26.87 -5.39 -5.81
C TYR A 514 26.31 -5.38 -7.23
N ARG A 515 25.70 -4.29 -7.65
CA ARG A 515 25.36 -4.04 -9.03
C ARG A 515 26.49 -3.24 -9.69
N VAL A 516 27.14 -3.84 -10.66
CA VAL A 516 28.23 -3.23 -11.42
C VAL A 516 27.75 -2.82 -12.82
N ASP A 517 28.30 -1.69 -13.33
CA ASP A 517 28.05 -1.22 -14.70
C ASP A 517 28.67 -2.17 -15.72
N ALA A 518 27.85 -3.06 -16.23
CA ALA A 518 28.22 -4.01 -17.27
C ALA A 518 27.04 -4.35 -18.16
N GLN A 519 27.32 -4.88 -19.34
CA GLN A 519 26.25 -5.36 -20.22
C GLN A 519 25.52 -6.54 -19.56
N HIS A 520 24.21 -6.39 -19.40
CA HIS A 520 23.31 -7.42 -18.97
C HIS A 520 22.68 -8.10 -20.21
N VAL A 521 22.80 -9.41 -20.29
CA VAL A 521 22.06 -10.18 -21.31
C VAL A 521 20.72 -10.53 -20.69
N VAL A 522 19.69 -9.80 -21.07
CA VAL A 522 18.31 -10.10 -20.65
C VAL A 522 17.91 -11.43 -21.28
N PRO A 523 17.61 -12.47 -20.49
CA PRO A 523 17.03 -13.69 -21.05
C PRO A 523 15.60 -13.38 -21.47
N GLU A 524 15.36 -13.20 -22.76
CA GLU A 524 14.00 -13.03 -23.27
C GLU A 524 13.19 -14.30 -23.03
N VAL A 525 11.97 -14.12 -22.53
CA VAL A 525 10.97 -15.19 -22.53
C VAL A 525 10.47 -15.33 -23.97
N GLU A 526 10.98 -16.35 -24.68
CA GLU A 526 10.45 -16.68 -26.01
C GLU A 526 8.97 -17.01 -25.89
N LYS A 527 8.13 -16.20 -26.56
CA LYS A 527 6.70 -16.42 -26.60
C LYS A 527 6.35 -17.53 -27.58
N PRO A 528 5.39 -18.41 -27.24
CA PRO A 528 4.76 -19.25 -28.26
C PRO A 528 4.03 -18.35 -29.26
N GLN A 529 3.81 -18.85 -30.48
CA GLN A 529 3.04 -18.11 -31.47
C GLN A 529 1.58 -18.06 -31.04
N ILE A 530 1.14 -16.88 -30.55
CA ILE A 530 -0.24 -16.61 -30.17
C ILE A 530 -0.93 -15.91 -31.34
N ASP A 531 -2.03 -16.51 -31.80
CA ASP A 531 -2.84 -15.89 -32.84
C ASP A 531 -3.76 -14.83 -32.22
N PRO A 532 -3.72 -13.57 -32.68
CA PRO A 532 -4.53 -12.51 -32.11
C PRO A 532 -6.03 -12.83 -32.19
N VAL A 533 -6.73 -12.65 -31.08
CA VAL A 533 -8.18 -12.79 -31.02
C VAL A 533 -8.82 -11.44 -31.29
N THR A 534 -9.72 -11.40 -32.29
CA THR A 534 -10.50 -10.19 -32.60
C THR A 534 -11.88 -10.31 -31.96
N ILE A 535 -12.16 -9.48 -30.98
CA ILE A 535 -13.45 -9.45 -30.29
C ILE A 535 -14.08 -8.07 -30.49
N ASP A 536 -15.40 -8.04 -30.74
CA ASP A 536 -16.15 -6.79 -30.79
C ASP A 536 -16.17 -6.13 -29.40
N PRO A 537 -15.56 -4.94 -29.24
CA PRO A 537 -15.48 -4.27 -27.94
C PRO A 537 -16.83 -3.70 -27.47
N THR A 538 -17.86 -3.70 -28.29
CA THR A 538 -19.20 -3.17 -27.93
C THR A 538 -20.10 -4.23 -27.31
N ARG A 539 -19.67 -5.47 -27.24
CA ARG A 539 -20.41 -6.55 -26.60
C ARG A 539 -20.64 -6.28 -25.11
N GLN A 540 -21.77 -6.77 -24.62
CA GLN A 540 -22.17 -6.67 -23.21
C GLN A 540 -22.95 -7.90 -22.84
N SER A 541 -22.68 -8.46 -21.64
CA SER A 541 -23.42 -9.58 -21.08
C SER A 541 -24.82 -9.18 -20.58
N GLU A 542 -25.68 -10.15 -20.39
CA GLU A 542 -26.97 -9.93 -19.75
C GLU A 542 -26.82 -9.45 -18.31
N PHE A 543 -25.87 -10.02 -17.57
CA PHE A 543 -25.56 -9.62 -16.19
C PHE A 543 -25.14 -8.15 -16.11
N ALA A 544 -24.24 -7.70 -16.97
CA ALA A 544 -23.81 -6.30 -17.03
C ALA A 544 -24.99 -5.37 -17.33
N SER A 545 -25.90 -5.79 -18.21
CA SER A 545 -27.10 -5.03 -18.52
C SER A 545 -28.06 -4.92 -17.32
N GLN A 546 -28.18 -5.98 -16.53
CA GLN A 546 -28.98 -5.99 -15.29
C GLN A 546 -28.38 -5.04 -14.24
N ILE A 547 -27.04 -5.10 -14.01
CA ILE A 547 -26.34 -4.20 -13.09
C ILE A 547 -26.57 -2.73 -13.45
N LEU A 548 -26.43 -2.38 -14.72
CA LEU A 548 -26.63 -1.00 -15.18
C LEU A 548 -28.08 -0.53 -15.11
N ALA A 549 -29.04 -1.46 -15.10
CA ALA A 549 -30.47 -1.16 -14.97
C ALA A 549 -30.94 -1.04 -13.51
N MET A 550 -30.10 -1.37 -12.52
CA MET A 550 -30.43 -1.21 -11.11
C MET A 550 -30.76 0.27 -10.80
N GLN A 551 -31.79 0.47 -9.99
CA GLN A 551 -32.18 1.83 -9.57
C GLN A 551 -31.14 2.37 -8.60
N VAL A 552 -30.75 3.61 -8.77
CA VAL A 552 -29.72 4.31 -8.00
C VAL A 552 -30.29 5.64 -7.56
N GLU A 553 -30.10 5.99 -6.29
CA GLU A 553 -30.45 7.32 -5.80
C GLU A 553 -29.49 8.38 -6.38
N GLU A 554 -30.01 9.57 -6.67
CA GLU A 554 -29.18 10.67 -7.12
C GLU A 554 -28.39 11.25 -5.93
N ILE A 555 -27.13 11.62 -6.16
CA ILE A 555 -26.31 12.33 -5.19
C ILE A 555 -26.46 13.82 -5.47
N ASP A 556 -26.99 14.56 -4.51
CA ASP A 556 -27.08 16.01 -4.60
C ASP A 556 -25.70 16.67 -4.46
N PRO A 557 -25.34 17.63 -5.31
CA PRO A 557 -24.06 18.30 -5.21
C PRO A 557 -24.02 19.22 -3.98
N THR A 558 -22.96 19.11 -3.20
CA THR A 558 -22.66 20.03 -2.10
C THR A 558 -21.68 21.10 -2.57
N PHE A 559 -22.01 22.37 -2.30
CA PHE A 559 -21.19 23.50 -2.70
C PHE A 559 -20.53 24.14 -1.47
N VAL A 560 -19.28 24.56 -1.63
CA VAL A 560 -18.55 25.31 -0.60
C VAL A 560 -19.12 26.72 -0.49
N GLU A 561 -19.50 27.12 0.73
CA GLU A 561 -20.13 28.41 1.01
C GLU A 561 -19.21 29.32 1.84
N MET A 562 -19.02 30.55 1.37
CA MET A 562 -18.29 31.57 2.12
C MET A 562 -19.06 31.91 3.41
N ASP A 563 -18.31 32.18 4.49
CA ASP A 563 -18.77 32.45 5.86
C ASP A 563 -19.28 31.20 6.63
N SER A 564 -19.65 30.13 5.94
CA SER A 564 -19.93 28.81 6.53
C SER A 564 -18.65 27.95 6.56
N ASP A 565 -18.11 27.63 5.39
CA ASP A 565 -17.01 26.67 5.27
C ASP A 565 -15.64 27.35 5.27
N TYR A 566 -15.57 28.62 4.81
CA TYR A 566 -14.37 29.43 4.84
C TYR A 566 -14.67 30.91 5.03
N ARG A 567 -13.68 31.70 5.45
CA ARG A 567 -13.75 33.15 5.62
C ARG A 567 -12.64 33.84 4.88
N ILE A 568 -12.95 35.04 4.36
CA ILE A 568 -11.96 35.95 3.81
C ILE A 568 -11.80 37.12 4.78
N ILE A 569 -10.59 37.35 5.25
CA ILE A 569 -10.24 38.40 6.22
C ILE A 569 -9.22 39.32 5.56
N GLU A 570 -9.50 40.60 5.43
CA GLU A 570 -8.48 41.58 5.04
C GLU A 570 -7.45 41.70 6.18
N PHE A 571 -6.32 41.00 6.00
CA PHE A 571 -5.25 40.96 7.00
C PHE A 571 -4.43 42.25 7.02
N ALA A 572 -4.17 42.80 5.84
CA ALA A 572 -3.52 44.10 5.63
C ALA A 572 -3.98 44.67 4.28
N PRO A 573 -3.79 45.97 3.99
CA PRO A 573 -4.17 46.55 2.71
C PRO A 573 -3.56 45.77 1.53
N GLY A 574 -4.45 45.11 0.76
CA GLY A 574 -4.07 44.27 -0.40
C GLY A 574 -3.56 42.86 -0.05
N VAL A 575 -3.76 42.40 1.19
CA VAL A 575 -3.44 41.06 1.65
C VAL A 575 -4.68 40.43 2.27
N ASP A 576 -5.22 39.42 1.58
CA ASP A 576 -6.37 38.65 2.04
C ASP A 576 -5.92 37.35 2.71
N LEU A 577 -6.46 37.06 3.88
CA LEU A 577 -6.32 35.80 4.59
C LEU A 577 -7.56 34.94 4.28
N TYR A 578 -7.35 33.83 3.63
CA TYR A 578 -8.35 32.78 3.46
C TYR A 578 -8.22 31.77 4.60
N TYR A 579 -9.30 31.54 5.28
CA TYR A 579 -9.35 30.78 6.49
C TYR A 579 -10.45 29.72 6.48
N ALA A 580 -10.10 28.44 6.70
CA ALA A 580 -11.04 27.36 6.93
C ALA A 580 -10.60 26.49 8.13
N PRO A 581 -11.53 26.04 8.96
CA PRO A 581 -11.21 25.06 10.00
C PRO A 581 -10.80 23.72 9.37
N ASN A 582 -9.94 22.96 10.03
CA ASN A 582 -9.77 21.55 9.75
C ASN A 582 -10.67 20.75 10.71
N PRO A 583 -11.79 20.16 10.24
CA PRO A 583 -12.69 19.41 11.12
C PRO A 583 -12.20 17.97 11.37
N LEU A 584 -11.18 17.48 10.64
CA LEU A 584 -10.79 16.08 10.62
C LEU A 584 -9.77 15.74 11.72
N ASN A 585 -8.84 16.67 12.00
CA ASN A 585 -7.75 16.43 12.93
C ASN A 585 -7.09 17.74 13.39
N ASP A 586 -6.06 17.64 14.23
CA ASP A 586 -5.26 18.73 14.77
C ASP A 586 -4.01 19.04 13.93
N LEU A 587 -4.10 18.91 12.61
CA LEU A 587 -3.07 19.37 11.69
C LEU A 587 -3.39 20.76 11.14
N PHE A 588 -2.34 21.57 11.03
CA PHE A 588 -2.43 22.85 10.34
C PHE A 588 -1.67 22.81 9.00
N SER A 589 -2.11 23.67 8.09
CA SER A 589 -1.34 24.05 6.92
C SER A 589 -1.49 25.54 6.69
N PHE A 590 -0.37 26.26 6.61
CA PHE A 590 -0.31 27.70 6.40
C PHE A 590 0.55 28.02 5.19
N SER A 591 0.03 28.83 4.27
CA SER A 591 0.79 29.26 3.10
C SER A 591 0.65 30.76 2.84
N VAL A 592 1.73 31.36 2.38
CA VAL A 592 1.76 32.74 1.88
C VAL A 592 2.10 32.71 0.40
N SER A 593 1.16 33.11 -0.45
CA SER A 593 1.35 33.19 -1.88
C SER A 593 1.57 34.64 -2.33
N VAL A 594 2.51 34.82 -3.26
CA VAL A 594 2.86 36.10 -3.85
C VAL A 594 2.76 35.98 -5.38
N ASP A 595 2.03 36.88 -6.04
CA ASP A 595 1.85 36.91 -7.50
C ASP A 595 3.13 37.39 -8.24
N VAL A 596 4.26 36.77 -7.89
CA VAL A 596 5.55 36.98 -8.56
C VAL A 596 6.22 35.63 -8.73
N GLY A 597 6.39 35.19 -9.96
CA GLY A 597 7.00 33.92 -10.31
C GLY A 597 8.27 34.08 -11.15
N THR A 598 8.74 32.97 -11.69
CA THR A 598 10.00 32.88 -12.47
C THR A 598 9.92 33.62 -13.81
N GLU A 599 8.72 33.90 -14.37
CA GLU A 599 8.56 34.79 -15.53
C GLU A 599 8.97 36.23 -15.20
N ALA A 600 8.60 36.71 -14.01
CA ALA A 600 8.96 38.05 -13.56
C ALA A 600 10.41 38.15 -13.05
N ASN A 601 10.89 37.10 -12.36
CA ASN A 601 12.25 36.99 -11.85
C ASN A 601 12.79 35.57 -11.88
N LYS A 602 13.64 35.30 -12.86
CA LYS A 602 14.26 33.96 -13.04
C LYS A 602 15.12 33.49 -11.86
N GLN A 603 15.54 34.40 -10.97
CA GLN A 603 16.34 34.04 -9.80
C GLN A 603 15.51 33.33 -8.71
N LEU A 604 14.16 33.41 -8.76
CA LEU A 604 13.30 32.76 -7.77
C LEU A 604 13.45 31.24 -7.76
N GLY A 605 13.64 30.59 -8.92
CA GLY A 605 13.90 29.16 -8.97
C GLY A 605 15.21 28.77 -8.30
N LEU A 606 16.24 29.60 -8.43
CA LEU A 606 17.52 29.40 -7.73
C LEU A 606 17.37 29.70 -6.23
N ALA A 607 16.62 30.72 -5.86
CA ALA A 607 16.33 31.05 -4.47
C ALA A 607 15.60 29.89 -3.77
N ALA A 608 14.61 29.29 -4.44
CA ALA A 608 13.91 28.12 -3.92
C ALA A 608 14.89 26.97 -3.61
N ALA A 609 15.75 26.61 -4.57
CA ALA A 609 16.76 25.57 -4.36
C ALA A 609 17.79 25.93 -3.28
N LEU A 610 18.10 27.19 -3.09
CA LEU A 610 19.01 27.63 -2.02
C LEU A 610 18.36 27.58 -0.63
N MET A 611 17.06 27.81 -0.53
CA MET A 611 16.35 27.72 0.76
C MET A 611 16.33 26.31 1.34
N ASP A 612 16.35 25.29 0.49
CA ASP A 612 16.41 23.90 0.95
C ASP A 612 17.77 23.56 1.63
N VAL A 613 18.81 24.34 1.36
CA VAL A 613 20.16 24.16 1.94
C VAL A 613 20.63 25.36 2.78
N ALA A 614 19.77 26.35 2.98
CA ALA A 614 20.07 27.52 3.80
C ALA A 614 19.83 27.25 5.30
N GLY A 615 20.56 27.98 6.14
CA GLY A 615 20.27 28.12 7.57
C GLY A 615 19.63 29.47 7.88
N THR A 616 19.53 29.80 9.16
CA THR A 616 19.17 31.14 9.67
C THR A 616 20.41 31.83 10.22
N ASP A 617 20.26 33.09 10.66
CA ASP A 617 21.33 33.83 11.38
C ASP A 617 21.89 33.04 12.60
N SER A 618 21.10 32.17 13.19
CA SER A 618 21.43 31.46 14.42
C SER A 618 21.57 29.94 14.30
N LEU A 619 21.05 29.35 13.22
CA LEU A 619 21.03 27.91 12.99
C LEU A 619 21.69 27.59 11.64
N SER A 620 22.62 26.64 11.63
CA SER A 620 23.07 26.00 10.39
C SER A 620 21.91 25.28 9.71
N ASN A 621 22.09 24.90 8.45
CA ASN A 621 21.05 24.10 7.75
C ASN A 621 20.75 22.80 8.49
N GLU A 622 21.78 22.07 8.95
CA GLU A 622 21.61 20.84 9.73
C GLU A 622 20.79 21.06 11.00
N GLU A 623 21.11 22.11 11.78
CA GLU A 623 20.37 22.46 12.98
C GLU A 623 18.92 22.86 12.67
N LEU A 624 18.71 23.59 11.57
CA LEU A 624 17.39 23.98 11.09
C LEU A 624 16.53 22.77 10.70
N GLN A 625 17.10 21.81 9.97
CA GLN A 625 16.40 20.57 9.64
C GLN A 625 16.05 19.76 10.87
N LYS A 626 16.95 19.67 11.85
CA LYS A 626 16.68 19.03 13.15
C LYS A 626 15.54 19.73 13.91
N GLU A 627 15.46 21.06 13.89
CA GLU A 627 14.38 21.79 14.55
C GLU A 627 13.03 21.57 13.86
N TRP A 628 12.96 21.60 12.51
CA TRP A 628 11.74 21.25 11.78
C TRP A 628 11.26 19.85 12.13
N TYR A 629 12.18 18.87 12.11
CA TYR A 629 11.87 17.49 12.42
C TYR A 629 11.42 17.30 13.89
N ARG A 630 12.08 17.97 14.83
CA ARG A 630 11.72 17.94 16.26
C ARG A 630 10.32 18.48 16.53
N MET A 631 9.89 19.48 15.78
CA MET A 631 8.54 20.04 15.88
C MET A 631 7.48 19.21 15.15
N GLY A 632 7.86 18.20 14.36
CA GLY A 632 6.94 17.48 13.47
C GLY A 632 6.33 18.39 12.41
N THR A 633 7.10 19.37 11.90
CA THR A 633 6.64 20.34 10.91
C THR A 633 7.52 20.33 9.67
N GLU A 634 6.93 20.73 8.55
CA GLU A 634 7.59 20.83 7.26
C GLU A 634 7.49 22.25 6.74
N PHE A 635 8.62 22.77 6.24
CA PHE A 635 8.67 24.03 5.51
C PHE A 635 8.96 23.76 4.03
N ARG A 636 8.28 24.50 3.16
CA ARG A 636 8.51 24.48 1.72
C ARG A 636 8.49 25.89 1.14
N PHE A 637 9.41 26.16 0.23
CA PHE A 637 9.34 27.32 -0.65
C PHE A 637 9.30 26.86 -2.11
N GLY A 638 8.29 27.31 -2.85
CA GLY A 638 8.12 26.99 -4.27
C GLY A 638 8.01 28.25 -5.13
N ALA A 639 8.66 28.25 -6.29
CA ALA A 639 8.54 29.32 -7.29
C ALA A 639 8.02 28.72 -8.59
N GLY A 640 6.74 29.01 -8.91
CA GLY A 640 6.11 28.71 -10.19
C GLY A 640 6.38 29.80 -11.23
N GLU A 641 5.76 29.70 -12.40
CA GLU A 641 5.91 30.68 -13.49
C GLU A 641 5.38 32.07 -13.08
N ASN A 642 4.17 32.12 -12.52
CA ASN A 642 3.47 33.35 -12.22
C ASN A 642 3.39 33.71 -10.73
N SER A 643 3.63 32.76 -9.84
CA SER A 643 3.53 32.94 -8.39
C SER A 643 4.62 32.18 -7.64
N SER A 644 4.88 32.61 -6.43
CA SER A 644 5.76 31.91 -5.47
C SER A 644 5.01 31.73 -4.16
N ALA A 645 5.28 30.65 -3.43
CA ALA A 645 4.63 30.36 -2.16
C ALA A 645 5.62 29.84 -1.11
N PHE A 646 5.48 30.33 0.10
CA PHE A 646 6.03 29.75 1.32
C PHE A 646 4.93 28.94 1.99
N ALA A 647 5.23 27.74 2.44
CA ALA A 647 4.27 26.89 3.13
C ALA A 647 4.93 26.24 4.36
N VAL A 648 4.16 26.13 5.43
CA VAL A 648 4.51 25.36 6.62
C VAL A 648 3.31 24.58 7.08
N SER A 649 3.51 23.31 7.43
CA SER A 649 2.45 22.41 7.89
C SER A 649 2.95 21.49 8.99
N GLY A 650 2.05 20.99 9.84
CA GLY A 650 2.38 20.12 10.94
C GLY A 650 1.29 20.07 12.00
N LEU A 651 1.66 19.65 13.22
CA LEU A 651 0.76 19.60 14.37
C LEU A 651 0.37 21.00 14.84
N ASP A 652 -0.89 21.24 15.12
CA ASP A 652 -1.45 22.53 15.57
C ASP A 652 -0.69 23.12 16.78
N ALA A 653 -0.28 22.26 17.70
CA ALA A 653 0.47 22.66 18.89
C ALA A 653 1.80 23.36 18.58
N GLN A 654 2.35 23.17 17.37
CA GLN A 654 3.63 23.76 16.93
C GLN A 654 3.45 24.93 15.96
N PHE A 655 2.24 25.38 15.70
CA PHE A 655 1.96 26.42 14.72
C PHE A 655 2.77 27.70 14.93
N GLU A 656 2.71 28.32 16.14
CA GLU A 656 3.40 29.58 16.41
C GLU A 656 4.92 29.42 16.25
N ASN A 657 5.50 28.35 16.81
CA ASN A 657 6.93 28.07 16.69
C ASN A 657 7.35 27.88 15.24
N SER A 658 6.54 27.17 14.45
CA SER A 658 6.81 26.89 13.04
C SER A 658 6.77 28.15 12.18
N VAL A 659 5.77 29.01 12.39
CA VAL A 659 5.68 30.29 11.69
C VAL A 659 6.84 31.22 12.08
N ASP A 660 7.23 31.24 13.35
CA ASP A 660 8.38 32.03 13.79
C ASP A 660 9.69 31.56 13.16
N LEU A 661 9.89 30.26 13.07
CA LEU A 661 11.08 29.67 12.43
C LEU A 661 11.09 29.93 10.92
N MET A 662 9.93 29.79 10.25
CA MET A 662 9.75 30.16 8.85
C MET A 662 10.11 31.63 8.61
N MET A 663 9.63 32.53 9.47
CA MET A 663 9.92 33.96 9.35
C MET A 663 11.38 34.30 9.60
N GLN A 664 12.09 33.56 10.45
CA GLN A 664 13.55 33.69 10.60
C GLN A 664 14.28 33.29 9.33
N LEU A 665 13.90 32.15 8.71
CA LEU A 665 14.50 31.68 7.48
C LEU A 665 14.27 32.66 6.30
N ILE A 666 13.05 33.17 6.13
CA ILE A 666 12.71 34.09 5.04
C ILE A 666 13.44 35.45 5.17
N ARG A 667 13.75 35.88 6.38
CA ARG A 667 14.42 37.19 6.63
C ARG A 667 15.93 37.13 6.44
N ASN A 668 16.50 35.94 6.42
CA ASN A 668 17.93 35.71 6.27
C ASN A 668 18.34 35.59 4.79
#